data_1da4ac715c7464d25dac513d0e8bdb6c
#
_entry.id   1da4ac715c7464d25dac513d0e8bdb6c
#
_cell.length_a   1.000
_cell.length_b   1.000
_cell.length_c   1.000
_cell.angle_alpha   90.00
_cell.angle_beta   90.00
_cell.angle_gamma   90.00
#
_symmetry.space_group_name_H-M   'P 1'
#
loop_
_entity.id
_entity.type
_entity.pdbx_description
1 polymer ?
#
loop_
_entity_poly.entity_id
_entity_poly.type
_entity_poly.pdbx_seq_one_letter_code
_entity_poly.pdbx_strand_id
1 'polypeptide(L)'
;MSIKGLNEAQVIASREEHGNNSLTQIMPDPLWKKILQGFKDPMIMILLVALLIQGVLYLLGQAEWYEAVGVLVAILLANGVAAISENQQEGKAVTLRQDEAAKDKTKVYRNDGLMEIPVQDVVVGDMVFLQAGDRLPADGEIAEGTAHIDQAVLNGETEEILKLPVPEGEKPDYDKKDLLNPHYVYRGTVMCSGEAYMKVAVVGDNTLFGQLAMEAQANTRKTPLQVKLGTLAKQISTFGYVGAGAIVAGILLKTFLAGQLPDEIFGWIRLIMDAVTVAVTVIVCAVPEGLPMLTSMLLSAQSLRMEKDNVLVKKINGMETSGSLSILFSDKTGTITEGKLSVVEVADGAGQPVYQCTEEVCQAGLAKSTSDKYWEKIVLGLGLNNSARISGDSIIGGNSTDRAVLGFLQLQNLSDRINRELAAAYRYFDSRDKFAAVELKDSDLTYVKGAPEVIMDHCSSYLDAQGEEHTLKSLNKLQIYANQQAHRSMRLLAIAYGSTCKGENGELLMPEKMVLVGLISIRDNLRQDAVAAIGEVRKAGIQVVMVTGDKRETAMAIAKEAGLWQSQQELVVTSAEMNCLSDEELKEKIPKLRVVARALPTDKSRLVRLAQELDYVVGMTGDGVNDSPALKKADVGFAMGSGTEVAKEAGDITILDDRFSSIEKAILYGRSMFKSIRKFLIFQLTVNVAAVLICFIGPLLGENIVLTVIQLLLVNLAMDTLAAIAFGSEPALREYMQEKPVPRRENIVTGKMLKQVGVCSLYITVICLGILFLPAVHQLFGDVDITYMKSAVFATFMMAIAFNGFNARTESINVLKYIGMNKTFLLITLIILSGQWLFVELGGEVLSVEPLTLETWLICGLLALGVIPVDMLRKIIANQLDRK
;
A
#
# COMPACT_ATOMS: atom_id res chain seq x y z
N MET A 1 -23.70 -38.26 13.50
CA MET A 1 -22.96 -38.30 14.81
C MET A 1 -23.13 -36.98 15.51
N SER A 2 -23.31 -36.94 16.85
CA SER A 2 -23.27 -35.67 17.58
C SER A 2 -21.83 -35.16 17.57
N ILE A 3 -21.59 -34.00 16.95
CA ILE A 3 -20.30 -33.35 16.94
C ILE A 3 -19.92 -33.08 18.39
N LYS A 4 -18.81 -33.66 18.86
CA LYS A 4 -18.26 -33.43 20.20
C LYS A 4 -17.05 -32.52 20.08
N GLY A 5 -17.13 -31.36 20.71
CA GLY A 5 -16.01 -30.44 20.82
C GLY A 5 -15.10 -30.79 22.01
N LEU A 6 -13.89 -30.23 22.02
CA LEU A 6 -12.97 -30.34 23.15
C LEU A 6 -13.49 -29.52 24.34
N ASN A 7 -13.27 -30.03 25.57
CA ASN A 7 -13.43 -29.22 26.78
C ASN A 7 -12.12 -28.47 27.12
N GLU A 8 -12.21 -27.54 28.04
CA GLU A 8 -11.09 -26.64 28.40
C GLU A 8 -9.84 -27.40 28.88
N ALA A 9 -10.03 -28.48 29.64
CA ALA A 9 -8.92 -29.34 30.10
C ALA A 9 -8.22 -30.08 28.94
N GLN A 10 -9.00 -30.54 27.96
CA GLN A 10 -8.48 -31.19 26.75
C GLN A 10 -7.74 -30.19 25.84
N VAL A 11 -8.21 -28.93 25.76
CA VAL A 11 -7.53 -27.87 25.00
C VAL A 11 -6.17 -27.57 25.60
N ILE A 12 -6.08 -27.48 26.94
CA ILE A 12 -4.81 -27.24 27.63
C ILE A 12 -3.84 -28.41 27.41
N ALA A 13 -4.30 -29.64 27.58
CA ALA A 13 -3.49 -30.84 27.34
C ALA A 13 -2.98 -30.93 25.89
N SER A 14 -3.84 -30.67 24.89
CA SER A 14 -3.44 -30.66 23.49
C SER A 14 -2.44 -29.56 23.18
N ARG A 15 -2.57 -28.37 23.81
CA ARG A 15 -1.62 -27.26 23.64
C ARG A 15 -0.25 -27.59 24.24
N GLU A 16 -0.20 -28.30 25.37
CA GLU A 16 1.07 -28.73 25.99
C GLU A 16 1.77 -29.83 25.16
N GLU A 17 1.01 -30.73 24.52
CA GLU A 17 1.56 -31.84 23.74
C GLU A 17 1.95 -31.44 22.33
N HIS A 18 1.15 -30.62 21.64
CA HIS A 18 1.29 -30.31 20.20
C HIS A 18 1.64 -28.86 19.92
N GLY A 19 1.67 -27.99 20.93
CA GLY A 19 1.90 -26.54 20.78
C GLY A 19 0.64 -25.77 20.37
N ASN A 20 0.84 -24.52 19.97
CA ASN A 20 -0.19 -23.63 19.45
C ASN A 20 -0.12 -23.54 17.92
N ASN A 21 -1.14 -22.96 17.30
CA ASN A 21 -1.22 -22.80 15.84
C ASN A 21 -0.50 -21.55 15.32
N SER A 22 0.46 -21.00 16.08
CA SER A 22 1.29 -19.88 15.63
C SER A 22 2.37 -20.37 14.65
N LEU A 23 2.66 -19.55 13.63
CA LEU A 23 3.84 -19.78 12.79
C LEU A 23 5.06 -19.12 13.45
N THR A 24 6.19 -19.83 13.48
CA THR A 24 7.44 -19.27 13.97
C THR A 24 7.90 -18.15 13.04
N GLN A 25 7.96 -16.95 13.57
CA GLN A 25 8.53 -15.81 12.86
C GLN A 25 10.04 -15.81 13.07
N ILE A 26 10.80 -15.59 11.98
CA ILE A 26 12.25 -15.37 12.12
C ILE A 26 12.43 -14.07 12.89
N MET A 27 12.91 -14.19 14.12
CA MET A 27 13.29 -13.03 14.92
C MET A 27 14.42 -12.27 14.24
N PRO A 28 14.38 -10.94 14.27
CA PRO A 28 15.47 -10.12 13.73
C PRO A 28 16.81 -10.54 14.35
N ASP A 29 17.87 -10.48 13.56
CA ASP A 29 19.22 -10.70 14.08
C ASP A 29 19.50 -9.74 15.25
N PRO A 30 20.10 -10.20 16.36
CA PRO A 30 20.40 -9.35 17.49
C PRO A 30 21.33 -8.20 17.10
N LEU A 31 21.20 -7.05 17.76
CA LEU A 31 21.87 -5.80 17.41
C LEU A 31 23.39 -5.98 17.23
N TRP A 32 24.03 -6.76 18.12
CA TRP A 32 25.48 -7.00 18.06
C TRP A 32 25.90 -7.74 16.78
N LYS A 33 25.06 -8.65 16.27
CA LYS A 33 25.34 -9.39 15.04
C LYS A 33 25.22 -8.49 13.81
N LYS A 34 24.27 -7.57 13.81
CA LYS A 34 24.12 -6.53 12.77
C LYS A 34 25.30 -5.58 12.74
N ILE A 35 25.76 -5.15 13.92
CA ILE A 35 26.98 -4.34 14.05
C ILE A 35 28.18 -5.08 13.44
N LEU A 36 28.36 -6.38 13.74
CA LEU A 36 29.42 -7.18 13.16
C LEU A 36 29.28 -7.36 11.62
N GLN A 37 28.06 -7.50 11.14
CA GLN A 37 27.80 -7.60 9.69
C GLN A 37 28.07 -6.27 8.99
N GLY A 38 27.77 -5.15 9.64
CA GLY A 38 28.05 -3.81 9.13
C GLY A 38 29.53 -3.56 8.83
N PHE A 39 30.48 -4.20 9.54
CA PHE A 39 31.91 -4.12 9.22
C PHE A 39 32.27 -4.74 7.85
N LYS A 40 31.37 -5.51 7.23
CA LYS A 40 31.54 -6.05 5.86
C LYS A 40 31.03 -5.10 4.79
N ASP A 41 30.39 -3.99 5.19
CA ASP A 41 29.95 -2.97 4.25
C ASP A 41 31.16 -2.39 3.52
N PRO A 42 31.15 -2.31 2.18
CA PRO A 42 32.26 -1.74 1.42
C PRO A 42 32.67 -0.33 1.86
N MET A 43 31.73 0.47 2.34
CA MET A 43 31.98 1.83 2.82
C MET A 43 32.74 1.82 4.14
N ILE A 44 32.31 1.00 5.09
CA ILE A 44 32.98 0.85 6.38
C ILE A 44 34.36 0.21 6.19
N MET A 45 34.51 -0.70 5.22
CA MET A 45 35.83 -1.25 4.85
C MET A 45 36.82 -0.18 4.40
N ILE A 46 36.36 0.83 3.65
CA ILE A 46 37.19 1.96 3.22
C ILE A 46 37.62 2.80 4.42
N LEU A 47 36.70 3.08 5.34
CA LEU A 47 37.01 3.79 6.59
C LEU A 47 38.00 3.00 7.47
N LEU A 48 37.89 1.68 7.50
CA LEU A 48 38.87 0.82 8.20
C LEU A 48 40.27 0.90 7.55
N VAL A 49 40.34 0.97 6.22
CA VAL A 49 41.61 1.21 5.52
C VAL A 49 42.15 2.61 5.85
N ALA A 50 41.27 3.62 5.89
CA ALA A 50 41.66 4.97 6.31
C ALA A 50 42.17 5.00 7.75
N LEU A 51 41.48 4.31 8.68
CA LEU A 51 41.92 4.16 10.08
C LEU A 51 43.30 3.50 10.16
N LEU A 52 43.54 2.46 9.36
CA LEU A 52 44.84 1.78 9.32
C LEU A 52 45.94 2.73 8.82
N ILE A 53 45.68 3.49 7.77
CA ILE A 53 46.60 4.50 7.23
C ILE A 53 46.90 5.57 8.27
N GLN A 54 45.89 6.13 8.92
CA GLN A 54 46.06 7.12 10.00
C GLN A 54 46.81 6.57 11.19
N GLY A 55 46.58 5.30 11.58
CA GLY A 55 47.33 4.64 12.63
C GLY A 55 48.82 4.48 12.28
N VAL A 56 49.14 4.15 11.03
CA VAL A 56 50.54 4.07 10.57
C VAL A 56 51.20 5.44 10.56
N LEU A 57 50.48 6.48 10.08
CA LEU A 57 50.98 7.86 10.09
C LEU A 57 51.25 8.36 11.51
N TYR A 58 50.38 8.05 12.47
CA TYR A 58 50.60 8.37 13.87
C TYR A 58 51.87 7.70 14.42
N LEU A 59 52.05 6.39 14.15
CA LEU A 59 53.27 5.65 14.59
C LEU A 59 54.54 6.23 13.95
N LEU A 60 54.46 6.84 12.78
CA LEU A 60 55.58 7.48 12.09
C LEU A 60 55.80 8.95 12.56
N GLY A 61 54.93 9.45 13.48
CA GLY A 61 54.98 10.83 13.97
C GLY A 61 54.55 11.89 12.94
N GLN A 62 53.80 11.48 11.95
CA GLN A 62 53.30 12.32 10.84
C GLN A 62 51.82 12.70 10.98
N ALA A 63 51.08 12.10 11.89
CA ALA A 63 49.67 12.42 12.20
C ALA A 63 49.45 12.44 13.71
N GLU A 64 48.40 13.17 14.12
CA GLU A 64 48.03 13.28 15.52
C GLU A 64 47.07 12.11 15.91
N TRP A 65 47.14 11.66 17.16
CA TRP A 65 46.36 10.53 17.67
C TRP A 65 44.85 10.74 17.50
N TYR A 66 44.40 11.94 17.62
CA TYR A 66 42.96 12.28 17.53
C TYR A 66 42.40 12.08 16.13
N GLU A 67 43.21 12.12 15.05
CA GLU A 67 42.75 11.82 13.70
C GLU A 67 42.33 10.34 13.55
N ALA A 68 43.14 9.42 14.04
CA ALA A 68 42.81 7.99 14.04
C ALA A 68 41.58 7.70 14.93
N VAL A 69 41.53 8.33 16.13
CA VAL A 69 40.38 8.17 17.05
C VAL A 69 39.14 8.76 16.45
N GLY A 70 39.19 9.89 15.73
CA GLY A 70 38.06 10.49 15.04
C GLY A 70 37.47 9.55 14.00
N VAL A 71 38.31 8.94 13.17
CA VAL A 71 37.87 7.93 12.17
C VAL A 71 37.26 6.70 12.84
N LEU A 72 37.85 6.22 13.94
CA LEU A 72 37.30 5.09 14.70
C LEU A 72 35.92 5.42 15.29
N VAL A 73 35.76 6.57 15.90
CA VAL A 73 34.46 7.05 16.43
C VAL A 73 33.42 7.16 15.32
N ALA A 74 33.79 7.70 14.15
CA ALA A 74 32.89 7.79 13.00
C ALA A 74 32.43 6.41 12.53
N ILE A 75 33.36 5.44 12.40
CA ILE A 75 33.02 4.04 12.04
C ILE A 75 32.00 3.46 13.03
N LEU A 76 32.25 3.62 14.35
CA LEU A 76 31.39 3.08 15.38
C LEU A 76 30.01 3.74 15.37
N LEU A 77 29.94 5.06 15.16
CA LEU A 77 28.69 5.80 15.09
C LEU A 77 27.90 5.44 13.83
N ALA A 78 28.54 5.46 12.66
CA ALA A 78 27.89 5.11 11.39
C ALA A 78 27.29 3.70 11.44
N ASN A 79 28.10 2.71 11.84
CA ASN A 79 27.68 1.32 11.98
C ASN A 79 26.62 1.14 13.07
N GLY A 80 26.79 1.81 14.21
CA GLY A 80 25.84 1.76 15.34
C GLY A 80 24.48 2.34 14.95
N VAL A 81 24.43 3.52 14.33
CA VAL A 81 23.19 4.16 13.87
C VAL A 81 22.50 3.32 12.81
N ALA A 82 23.23 2.79 11.83
CA ALA A 82 22.68 1.90 10.81
C ALA A 82 22.06 0.64 11.44
N ALA A 83 22.78 -0.04 12.31
CA ALA A 83 22.30 -1.25 12.99
C ALA A 83 21.09 -1.00 13.90
N ILE A 84 21.06 0.11 14.64
CA ILE A 84 19.91 0.50 15.47
C ILE A 84 18.68 0.81 14.59
N SER A 85 18.88 1.57 13.51
CA SER A 85 17.80 1.91 12.57
C SER A 85 17.20 0.66 11.93
N GLU A 86 18.03 -0.26 11.44
CA GLU A 86 17.60 -1.55 10.87
C GLU A 86 16.85 -2.40 11.90
N ASN A 87 17.38 -2.48 13.13
CA ASN A 87 16.73 -3.23 14.20
C ASN A 87 15.36 -2.66 14.60
N GLN A 88 15.21 -1.35 14.62
CA GLN A 88 13.91 -0.70 14.87
C GLN A 88 12.90 -0.96 13.77
N GLN A 89 13.34 -1.00 12.48
CA GLN A 89 12.45 -1.31 11.36
C GLN A 89 11.94 -2.74 11.40
N GLU A 90 12.85 -3.69 11.57
CA GLU A 90 12.47 -5.11 11.65
C GLU A 90 11.58 -5.38 12.87
N GLY A 91 11.88 -4.76 14.01
CA GLY A 91 11.06 -4.87 15.21
C GLY A 91 9.62 -4.38 14.98
N LYS A 92 9.44 -3.21 14.32
CA LYS A 92 8.11 -2.71 13.99
C LYS A 92 7.37 -3.60 12.99
N ALA A 93 8.07 -4.13 11.97
CA ALA A 93 7.48 -5.05 11.01
C ALA A 93 7.00 -6.35 11.66
N VAL A 94 7.73 -6.86 12.65
CA VAL A 94 7.34 -8.04 13.44
C VAL A 94 6.10 -7.73 14.28
N THR A 95 6.08 -6.59 15.00
CA THR A 95 4.94 -6.20 15.84
C THR A 95 3.65 -6.04 15.00
N LEU A 96 3.73 -5.39 13.85
CA LEU A 96 2.59 -5.23 12.94
C LEU A 96 2.05 -6.57 12.45
N ARG A 97 2.92 -7.53 12.11
CA ARG A 97 2.50 -8.87 11.71
C ARG A 97 1.87 -9.66 12.87
N GLN A 98 2.35 -9.49 14.09
CA GLN A 98 1.79 -10.13 15.28
C GLN A 98 0.40 -9.58 15.62
N ASP A 99 0.22 -8.26 15.55
CA ASP A 99 -1.07 -7.61 15.77
C ASP A 99 -2.10 -8.01 14.71
N GLU A 100 -1.65 -8.25 13.47
CA GLU A 100 -2.50 -8.71 12.38
C GLU A 100 -2.89 -10.19 12.55
N ALA A 101 -1.94 -11.07 12.85
CA ALA A 101 -2.20 -12.48 13.11
C ALA A 101 -3.14 -12.71 14.32
N ALA A 102 -3.14 -11.80 15.29
CA ALA A 102 -4.04 -11.85 16.44
C ALA A 102 -5.50 -11.47 16.10
N LYS A 103 -5.71 -10.77 14.96
CA LYS A 103 -7.06 -10.40 14.48
C LYS A 103 -7.76 -11.51 13.70
N ASP A 104 -7.01 -12.46 13.13
CA ASP A 104 -7.57 -13.59 12.38
C ASP A 104 -8.30 -14.53 13.32
N LYS A 105 -9.60 -14.72 13.08
CA LYS A 105 -10.46 -15.56 13.90
C LYS A 105 -11.06 -16.68 13.10
N THR A 106 -11.38 -17.78 13.79
CA THR A 106 -12.05 -18.95 13.21
C THR A 106 -13.12 -19.46 14.16
N LYS A 107 -14.11 -20.18 13.62
CA LYS A 107 -15.24 -20.72 14.36
C LYS A 107 -14.93 -22.16 14.76
N VAL A 108 -14.87 -22.45 16.03
CA VAL A 108 -14.64 -23.77 16.58
C VAL A 108 -15.80 -24.23 17.46
N TYR A 109 -16.05 -25.53 17.46
CA TYR A 109 -17.02 -26.15 18.34
C TYR A 109 -16.29 -26.69 19.59
N ARG A 110 -16.50 -26.03 20.74
CA ARG A 110 -15.94 -26.41 22.05
C ARG A 110 -17.02 -26.32 23.11
N ASN A 111 -16.91 -27.09 24.19
CA ASN A 111 -17.86 -27.07 25.30
C ASN A 111 -19.33 -27.14 24.85
N ASP A 112 -19.63 -28.01 23.83
CA ASP A 112 -20.95 -28.20 23.23
C ASP A 112 -21.56 -26.92 22.60
N GLY A 113 -20.73 -25.92 22.23
CA GLY A 113 -21.15 -24.69 21.57
C GLY A 113 -20.18 -24.22 20.51
N LEU A 114 -20.70 -23.50 19.50
CA LEU A 114 -19.89 -22.82 18.50
C LEU A 114 -19.37 -21.51 19.09
N MET A 115 -18.05 -21.30 19.04
CA MET A 115 -17.39 -20.08 19.49
C MET A 115 -16.36 -19.59 18.49
N GLU A 116 -16.13 -18.29 18.49
CA GLU A 116 -15.12 -17.65 17.64
C GLU A 116 -13.84 -17.43 18.45
N ILE A 117 -12.72 -18.01 17.98
CA ILE A 117 -11.41 -17.89 18.62
C ILE A 117 -10.36 -17.36 17.64
N PRO A 118 -9.26 -16.74 18.12
CA PRO A 118 -8.11 -16.44 17.27
C PRO A 118 -7.54 -17.70 16.62
N VAL A 119 -7.14 -17.63 15.36
CA VAL A 119 -6.56 -18.76 14.61
C VAL A 119 -5.35 -19.37 15.33
N GLN A 120 -4.56 -18.55 16.01
CA GLN A 120 -3.40 -18.98 16.78
C GLN A 120 -3.75 -19.87 18.00
N ASP A 121 -5.00 -19.80 18.48
CA ASP A 121 -5.48 -20.55 19.64
C ASP A 121 -6.11 -21.90 19.29
N VAL A 122 -6.16 -22.26 18.01
CA VAL A 122 -6.59 -23.56 17.52
C VAL A 122 -5.58 -24.63 17.95
N VAL A 123 -6.09 -25.76 18.42
CA VAL A 123 -5.26 -26.91 18.88
C VAL A 123 -5.62 -28.18 18.13
N VAL A 124 -4.73 -29.17 18.19
CA VAL A 124 -5.00 -30.50 17.61
C VAL A 124 -6.23 -31.11 18.28
N GLY A 125 -7.14 -31.64 17.48
CA GLY A 125 -8.42 -32.21 17.93
C GLY A 125 -9.59 -31.25 17.96
N ASP A 126 -9.38 -29.95 17.72
CA ASP A 126 -10.47 -28.98 17.59
C ASP A 126 -11.38 -29.33 16.40
N MET A 127 -12.65 -29.02 16.57
CA MET A 127 -13.65 -29.15 15.52
C MET A 127 -13.97 -27.78 14.95
N VAL A 128 -13.43 -27.46 13.77
CA VAL A 128 -13.58 -26.16 13.11
C VAL A 128 -14.78 -26.20 12.18
N PHE A 129 -15.66 -25.22 12.26
CA PHE A 129 -16.77 -25.02 11.35
C PHE A 129 -16.35 -24.13 10.19
N LEU A 130 -16.50 -24.62 8.96
CA LEU A 130 -16.08 -23.98 7.73
C LEU A 130 -17.28 -23.68 6.83
N GLN A 131 -17.29 -22.48 6.28
CA GLN A 131 -18.27 -21.99 5.30
C GLN A 131 -17.57 -21.42 4.07
N ALA A 132 -18.31 -21.25 2.97
CA ALA A 132 -17.79 -20.64 1.75
C ALA A 132 -17.15 -19.25 2.04
N GLY A 133 -15.92 -19.07 1.63
CA GLY A 133 -15.09 -17.89 1.88
C GLY A 133 -14.17 -17.98 3.09
N ASP A 134 -14.34 -19.00 3.96
CA ASP A 134 -13.45 -19.20 5.11
C ASP A 134 -12.09 -19.77 4.66
N ARG A 135 -11.04 -19.33 5.33
CA ARG A 135 -9.69 -19.89 5.20
C ARG A 135 -9.49 -20.98 6.23
N LEU A 136 -8.90 -22.08 5.82
CA LEU A 136 -8.62 -23.20 6.71
C LEU A 136 -7.49 -22.82 7.69
N PRO A 137 -7.75 -22.91 9.01
CA PRO A 137 -6.79 -22.42 10.01
C PRO A 137 -5.62 -23.37 10.27
N ALA A 138 -5.79 -24.65 9.97
CA ALA A 138 -4.83 -25.74 10.28
C ALA A 138 -4.95 -26.87 9.25
N ASP A 139 -4.07 -27.88 9.31
CA ASP A 139 -4.24 -29.09 8.53
C ASP A 139 -5.14 -30.07 9.28
N GLY A 140 -6.02 -30.77 8.57
CA GLY A 140 -6.95 -31.69 9.20
C GLY A 140 -7.77 -32.52 8.23
N GLU A 141 -8.82 -33.17 8.76
CA GLU A 141 -9.73 -34.05 8.03
C GLU A 141 -11.17 -33.52 8.07
N ILE A 142 -11.90 -33.69 6.99
CA ILE A 142 -13.34 -33.41 6.99
C ILE A 142 -14.05 -34.49 7.81
N ALA A 143 -14.70 -34.03 8.89
CA ALA A 143 -15.46 -34.90 9.78
C ALA A 143 -16.94 -35.07 9.35
N GLU A 144 -17.55 -33.97 8.87
CA GLU A 144 -18.95 -33.93 8.44
C GLU A 144 -19.17 -32.85 7.39
N GLY A 145 -20.07 -33.03 6.44
CA GLY A 145 -20.37 -32.04 5.40
C GLY A 145 -19.59 -32.29 4.10
N THR A 146 -19.60 -31.32 3.22
CA THR A 146 -18.85 -31.34 1.94
C THR A 146 -18.24 -29.97 1.69
N ALA A 147 -17.00 -29.96 1.17
CA ALA A 147 -16.27 -28.73 0.90
C ALA A 147 -15.62 -28.77 -0.49
N HIS A 148 -15.82 -27.73 -1.29
CA HIS A 148 -14.98 -27.47 -2.46
C HIS A 148 -13.88 -26.51 -2.04
N ILE A 149 -12.64 -26.94 -2.16
CA ILE A 149 -11.47 -26.22 -1.63
C ILE A 149 -10.54 -25.85 -2.76
N ASP A 150 -10.20 -24.56 -2.81
CA ASP A 150 -9.11 -24.04 -3.64
C ASP A 150 -7.78 -24.22 -2.91
N GLN A 151 -6.86 -24.95 -3.53
CA GLN A 151 -5.53 -25.25 -3.01
C GLN A 151 -4.41 -24.51 -3.74
N ALA A 152 -4.73 -23.45 -4.52
CA ALA A 152 -3.77 -22.67 -5.30
C ALA A 152 -2.61 -22.10 -4.45
N VAL A 153 -2.84 -21.88 -3.18
CA VAL A 153 -1.81 -21.40 -2.24
C VAL A 153 -0.68 -22.42 -2.05
N LEU A 154 -0.97 -23.71 -2.24
CA LEU A 154 -0.01 -24.81 -2.02
C LEU A 154 0.62 -25.32 -3.32
N ASN A 155 -0.17 -25.44 -4.39
CA ASN A 155 0.26 -26.05 -5.65
C ASN A 155 0.30 -25.09 -6.85
N GLY A 156 -0.23 -23.85 -6.67
CA GLY A 156 -0.32 -22.85 -7.74
C GLY A 156 -1.44 -23.07 -8.75
N GLU A 157 -2.25 -24.13 -8.61
CA GLU A 157 -3.35 -24.46 -9.51
C GLU A 157 -4.69 -24.05 -8.88
N THR A 158 -5.56 -23.42 -9.67
CA THR A 158 -6.85 -22.86 -9.23
C THR A 158 -8.01 -23.84 -9.41
N GLU A 159 -7.76 -25.14 -9.46
CA GLU A 159 -8.82 -26.13 -9.51
C GLU A 159 -9.44 -26.35 -8.12
N GLU A 160 -10.77 -26.26 -8.05
CA GLU A 160 -11.52 -26.56 -6.84
C GLU A 160 -11.61 -28.08 -6.65
N ILE A 161 -11.11 -28.58 -5.53
CA ILE A 161 -11.11 -29.99 -5.21
C ILE A 161 -12.25 -30.30 -4.22
N LEU A 162 -13.10 -31.27 -4.58
CA LEU A 162 -14.14 -31.74 -3.69
C LEU A 162 -13.52 -32.55 -2.55
N LYS A 163 -13.82 -32.16 -1.32
CA LYS A 163 -13.43 -32.87 -0.08
C LYS A 163 -14.67 -33.46 0.61
N LEU A 164 -14.54 -34.69 1.07
CA LEU A 164 -15.59 -35.49 1.65
C LEU A 164 -15.20 -36.01 3.04
N PRO A 165 -16.16 -36.35 3.90
CA PRO A 165 -15.88 -36.93 5.21
C PRO A 165 -15.07 -38.22 5.11
N VAL A 166 -14.25 -38.49 6.11
CA VAL A 166 -13.53 -39.77 6.24
C VAL A 166 -14.54 -40.89 6.48
N PRO A 167 -14.50 -42.00 5.74
CA PRO A 167 -15.39 -43.15 5.95
C PRO A 167 -15.25 -43.75 7.36
N GLU A 168 -16.37 -44.18 7.95
CA GLU A 168 -16.35 -44.80 9.29
C GLU A 168 -15.46 -46.06 9.31
N GLY A 169 -14.43 -46.05 10.16
CA GLY A 169 -13.52 -47.19 10.36
C GLY A 169 -12.19 -47.09 9.61
N GLU A 170 -11.99 -46.15 8.75
CA GLU A 170 -10.67 -45.86 8.16
C GLU A 170 -9.88 -44.95 9.07
N LYS A 171 -8.59 -45.28 9.32
CA LYS A 171 -7.64 -44.36 9.92
C LYS A 171 -7.02 -43.56 8.76
N PRO A 172 -7.21 -42.28 8.76
CA PRO A 172 -6.63 -41.45 7.70
C PRO A 172 -5.11 -41.50 7.75
N ASP A 173 -4.48 -41.84 6.64
CA ASP A 173 -3.05 -41.77 6.46
C ASP A 173 -2.70 -40.34 6.06
N TYR A 174 -2.06 -39.60 6.97
CA TYR A 174 -1.65 -38.22 6.75
C TYR A 174 -0.38 -38.19 5.91
N ASP A 175 -0.51 -38.17 4.57
CA ASP A 175 0.61 -37.87 3.68
C ASP A 175 0.58 -36.38 3.30
N LYS A 176 1.56 -35.63 3.83
CA LYS A 176 1.75 -34.19 3.53
C LYS A 176 1.97 -33.88 2.05
N LYS A 177 2.22 -34.88 1.22
CA LYS A 177 2.51 -34.73 -0.21
C LYS A 177 1.31 -34.99 -1.11
N ASP A 178 0.26 -35.61 -0.59
CA ASP A 178 -0.94 -35.95 -1.38
C ASP A 178 -2.00 -34.86 -1.23
N LEU A 179 -1.89 -33.78 -1.99
CA LEU A 179 -2.88 -32.69 -2.04
C LEU A 179 -4.22 -33.13 -2.65
N LEU A 180 -4.25 -34.24 -3.38
CA LEU A 180 -5.46 -34.74 -4.03
C LEU A 180 -6.29 -35.65 -3.11
N ASN A 181 -5.79 -36.02 -1.92
CA ASN A 181 -6.54 -36.84 -0.96
C ASN A 181 -7.92 -36.21 -0.70
N PRO A 182 -9.04 -36.96 -0.96
CA PRO A 182 -10.39 -36.41 -0.87
C PRO A 182 -10.85 -36.11 0.56
N HIS A 183 -10.13 -36.57 1.58
CA HIS A 183 -10.53 -36.45 2.99
C HIS A 183 -9.70 -35.46 3.77
N TYR A 184 -8.53 -35.05 3.24
CA TYR A 184 -7.60 -34.14 3.90
C TYR A 184 -7.69 -32.72 3.37
N VAL A 185 -7.56 -31.80 4.28
CA VAL A 185 -7.57 -30.36 4.02
C VAL A 185 -6.37 -29.72 4.69
N TYR A 186 -5.86 -28.63 4.10
CA TYR A 186 -4.59 -28.04 4.47
C TYR A 186 -4.75 -26.58 4.87
N ARG A 187 -3.94 -26.14 5.83
CA ARG A 187 -3.86 -24.74 6.28
C ARG A 187 -3.63 -23.80 5.10
N GLY A 188 -4.33 -22.67 5.13
CA GLY A 188 -4.14 -21.62 4.16
C GLY A 188 -4.93 -21.77 2.87
N THR A 189 -5.52 -22.94 2.61
CA THR A 189 -6.46 -23.17 1.52
C THR A 189 -7.82 -22.55 1.82
N VAL A 190 -8.67 -22.36 0.81
CA VAL A 190 -9.92 -21.61 0.93
C VAL A 190 -11.10 -22.47 0.55
N MET A 191 -12.16 -22.40 1.33
CA MET A 191 -13.42 -23.02 1.03
C MET A 191 -14.21 -22.18 0.03
N CYS A 192 -14.38 -22.66 -1.19
CA CYS A 192 -15.11 -21.98 -2.26
C CYS A 192 -16.62 -22.17 -2.15
N SER A 193 -17.08 -23.37 -1.80
CA SER A 193 -18.50 -23.67 -1.65
C SER A 193 -18.72 -24.86 -0.69
N GLY A 194 -19.94 -24.95 -0.14
CA GLY A 194 -20.34 -25.97 0.81
C GLY A 194 -20.36 -25.50 2.26
N GLU A 195 -20.59 -26.44 3.18
CA GLU A 195 -20.44 -26.30 4.64
C GLU A 195 -19.85 -27.60 5.17
N ALA A 196 -18.86 -27.50 6.06
CA ALA A 196 -18.20 -28.66 6.61
C ALA A 196 -17.67 -28.45 8.04
N TYR A 197 -17.55 -29.52 8.80
CA TYR A 197 -16.79 -29.57 10.03
C TYR A 197 -15.46 -30.27 9.77
N MET A 198 -14.40 -29.63 10.14
CA MET A 198 -13.03 -30.10 10.02
C MET A 198 -12.46 -30.43 11.40
N LYS A 199 -11.89 -31.62 11.55
CA LYS A 199 -11.12 -32.01 12.74
C LYS A 199 -9.65 -31.68 12.51
N VAL A 200 -9.08 -30.85 13.39
CA VAL A 200 -7.68 -30.44 13.31
C VAL A 200 -6.74 -31.59 13.64
N ALA A 201 -5.81 -31.91 12.74
CA ALA A 201 -4.78 -32.93 12.93
C ALA A 201 -3.38 -32.38 13.17
N VAL A 202 -3.02 -31.23 12.57
CA VAL A 202 -1.69 -30.62 12.66
C VAL A 202 -1.81 -29.10 12.76
N VAL A 203 -1.00 -28.49 13.61
CA VAL A 203 -0.99 -27.04 13.86
C VAL A 203 0.41 -26.42 13.71
N GLY A 204 0.44 -25.09 13.53
CA GLY A 204 1.67 -24.30 13.55
C GLY A 204 2.63 -24.61 12.39
N ASP A 205 3.91 -24.62 12.69
CA ASP A 205 4.99 -24.86 11.73
C ASP A 205 5.00 -26.26 11.14
N ASN A 206 4.34 -27.20 11.82
CA ASN A 206 4.24 -28.59 11.36
C ASN A 206 3.25 -28.76 10.22
N THR A 207 2.34 -27.79 9.97
CA THR A 207 1.44 -27.78 8.82
C THR A 207 2.23 -27.68 7.51
N LEU A 208 1.66 -28.16 6.41
CA LEU A 208 2.27 -28.04 5.08
C LEU A 208 2.58 -26.56 4.73
N PHE A 209 1.61 -25.68 5.00
CA PHE A 209 1.76 -24.24 4.81
C PHE A 209 2.89 -23.67 5.70
N GLY A 210 2.99 -24.11 6.96
CA GLY A 210 4.04 -23.68 7.88
C GLY A 210 5.44 -24.01 7.38
N GLN A 211 5.65 -25.20 6.82
CA GLN A 211 6.92 -25.62 6.24
C GLN A 211 7.28 -24.79 5.00
N LEU A 212 6.32 -24.56 4.09
CA LEU A 212 6.53 -23.71 2.91
C LEU A 212 6.80 -22.25 3.29
N ALA A 213 6.12 -21.74 4.32
CA ALA A 213 6.33 -20.40 4.83
C ALA A 213 7.73 -20.21 5.41
N MET A 214 8.26 -21.20 6.12
CA MET A 214 9.65 -21.17 6.64
C MET A 214 10.68 -21.16 5.51
N GLU A 215 10.50 -21.96 4.46
CA GLU A 215 11.37 -21.95 3.28
C GLU A 215 11.31 -20.61 2.52
N ALA A 216 10.12 -20.00 2.41
CA ALA A 216 9.91 -18.72 1.73
C ALA A 216 10.50 -17.52 2.49
N GLN A 217 10.58 -17.58 3.83
CA GLN A 217 11.13 -16.50 4.66
C GLN A 217 12.65 -16.32 4.49
N ALA A 218 13.35 -17.34 3.99
CA ALA A 218 14.80 -17.28 3.76
C ALA A 218 15.23 -16.33 2.63
N ASN A 219 14.32 -15.86 1.76
CA ASN A 219 14.61 -15.06 0.59
C ASN A 219 13.85 -13.72 0.56
N THR A 220 14.30 -12.72 1.31
CA THR A 220 13.80 -11.35 1.19
C THR A 220 14.37 -10.66 -0.05
N ARG A 221 13.53 -10.43 -1.07
CA ARG A 221 13.92 -9.66 -2.27
C ARG A 221 13.99 -8.17 -1.91
N LYS A 222 15.07 -7.50 -2.36
CA LYS A 222 15.22 -6.04 -2.23
C LYS A 222 14.12 -5.31 -3.02
N THR A 223 13.67 -4.18 -2.47
CA THR A 223 12.65 -3.34 -3.12
C THR A 223 13.18 -2.68 -4.40
N PRO A 224 12.33 -2.32 -5.38
CA PRO A 224 12.77 -1.55 -6.56
C PRO A 224 13.50 -0.25 -6.18
N LEU A 225 13.02 0.46 -5.14
CA LEU A 225 13.68 1.65 -4.62
C LEU A 225 15.06 1.32 -4.03
N GLN A 226 15.16 0.29 -3.19
CA GLN A 226 16.45 -0.14 -2.63
C GLN A 226 17.45 -0.51 -3.72
N VAL A 227 17.00 -1.15 -4.81
CA VAL A 227 17.87 -1.46 -5.97
C VAL A 227 18.31 -0.17 -6.67
N LYS A 228 17.39 0.76 -6.94
CA LYS A 228 17.71 2.06 -7.57
C LYS A 228 18.64 2.91 -6.68
N LEU A 229 18.39 2.97 -5.38
CA LEU A 229 19.23 3.68 -4.43
C LEU A 229 20.60 3.03 -4.27
N GLY A 230 20.68 1.70 -4.24
CA GLY A 230 21.93 0.96 -4.24
C GLY A 230 22.77 1.21 -5.51
N THR A 231 22.11 1.31 -6.68
CA THR A 231 22.75 1.67 -7.93
C THR A 231 23.29 3.10 -7.90
N LEU A 232 22.50 4.04 -7.36
CA LEU A 232 22.91 5.43 -7.18
C LEU A 232 24.10 5.54 -6.22
N ALA A 233 24.05 4.87 -5.07
CA ALA A 233 25.14 4.84 -4.12
C ALA A 233 26.44 4.33 -4.76
N LYS A 234 26.34 3.27 -5.57
CA LYS A 234 27.48 2.73 -6.33
C LYS A 234 28.05 3.74 -7.35
N GLN A 235 27.18 4.49 -8.05
CA GLN A 235 27.59 5.54 -8.98
C GLN A 235 28.33 6.68 -8.24
N ILE A 236 27.81 7.12 -7.09
CA ILE A 236 28.42 8.17 -6.26
C ILE A 236 29.79 7.70 -5.73
N SER A 237 29.88 6.48 -5.22
CA SER A 237 31.15 5.91 -4.76
C SER A 237 32.19 5.82 -5.90
N THR A 238 31.75 5.42 -7.11
CA THR A 238 32.63 5.40 -8.30
C THR A 238 33.14 6.80 -8.62
N PHE A 239 32.28 7.83 -8.54
CA PHE A 239 32.70 9.22 -8.70
C PHE A 239 33.73 9.64 -7.64
N GLY A 240 33.55 9.23 -6.39
CA GLY A 240 34.52 9.44 -5.30
C GLY A 240 35.90 8.80 -5.57
N TYR A 241 35.91 7.55 -6.04
CA TYR A 241 37.15 6.86 -6.39
C TYR A 241 37.88 7.51 -7.55
N VAL A 242 37.18 7.92 -8.59
CA VAL A 242 37.76 8.63 -9.75
C VAL A 242 38.30 9.98 -9.28
N GLY A 243 37.57 10.71 -8.43
CA GLY A 243 38.00 11.98 -7.85
C GLY A 243 39.27 11.80 -7.01
N ALA A 244 39.31 10.80 -6.15
CA ALA A 244 40.48 10.49 -5.35
C ALA A 244 41.72 10.17 -6.23
N GLY A 245 41.57 9.36 -7.24
CA GLY A 245 42.64 9.07 -8.19
C GLY A 245 43.13 10.32 -8.94
N ALA A 246 42.18 11.18 -9.35
CA ALA A 246 42.52 12.45 -10.01
C ALA A 246 43.31 13.40 -9.10
N ILE A 247 42.97 13.43 -7.79
CA ILE A 247 43.70 14.24 -6.79
C ILE A 247 45.12 13.75 -6.62
N VAL A 248 45.31 12.45 -6.41
CA VAL A 248 46.66 11.88 -6.29
C VAL A 248 47.49 12.23 -7.52
N ALA A 249 46.93 12.03 -8.71
CA ALA A 249 47.59 12.38 -9.96
C ALA A 249 47.87 13.90 -10.07
N GLY A 250 46.91 14.75 -9.63
CA GLY A 250 47.06 16.20 -9.63
C GLY A 250 48.15 16.71 -8.69
N ILE A 251 48.24 16.16 -7.46
CA ILE A 251 49.28 16.51 -6.49
C ILE A 251 50.66 16.10 -7.02
N LEU A 252 50.79 14.88 -7.53
CA LEU A 252 52.05 14.38 -8.10
C LEU A 252 52.46 15.23 -9.32
N LEU A 253 51.52 15.56 -10.21
CA LEU A 253 51.80 16.41 -11.39
C LEU A 253 52.19 17.85 -10.96
N LYS A 254 51.53 18.45 -9.97
CA LYS A 254 51.89 19.77 -9.45
C LYS A 254 53.32 19.75 -8.91
N THR A 255 53.69 18.80 -8.05
CA THR A 255 55.03 18.66 -7.49
C THR A 255 56.09 18.43 -8.59
N PHE A 256 55.76 17.65 -9.62
CA PHE A 256 56.58 17.46 -10.77
C PHE A 256 56.82 18.76 -11.58
N LEU A 257 55.73 19.48 -11.89
CA LEU A 257 55.79 20.74 -12.67
C LEU A 257 56.48 21.88 -11.90
N ALA A 258 56.34 21.90 -10.56
CA ALA A 258 57.03 22.83 -9.69
C ALA A 258 58.52 22.56 -9.51
N GLY A 259 59.03 21.45 -10.01
CA GLY A 259 60.42 21.01 -9.84
C GLY A 259 60.77 20.69 -8.37
N GLN A 260 59.80 20.43 -7.53
CA GLN A 260 59.95 20.15 -6.07
C GLN A 260 59.95 18.66 -5.78
N LEU A 261 60.48 17.84 -6.68
CA LEU A 261 60.56 16.42 -6.46
C LEU A 261 61.54 16.10 -5.32
N PRO A 262 61.13 15.25 -4.37
CA PRO A 262 62.01 14.84 -3.28
C PRO A 262 63.24 14.08 -3.78
N ASP A 263 64.46 14.46 -3.31
CA ASP A 263 65.71 13.77 -3.60
C ASP A 263 65.88 12.50 -2.79
N GLU A 264 65.19 12.40 -1.63
CA GLU A 264 65.28 11.30 -0.66
C GLU A 264 64.02 10.41 -0.67
N ILE A 265 64.20 9.11 -0.40
CA ILE A 265 63.11 8.14 -0.29
C ILE A 265 62.08 8.56 0.73
N PHE A 266 62.47 9.12 1.84
CA PHE A 266 61.55 9.66 2.90
C PHE A 266 60.68 10.80 2.39
N GLY A 267 61.24 11.68 1.54
CA GLY A 267 60.45 12.73 0.93
C GLY A 267 59.34 12.20 0.00
N TRP A 268 59.62 11.16 -0.78
CA TRP A 268 58.65 10.46 -1.60
C TRP A 268 57.55 9.76 -0.78
N ILE A 269 57.93 9.13 0.34
CA ILE A 269 56.97 8.51 1.26
C ILE A 269 56.02 9.58 1.80
N ARG A 270 56.56 10.73 2.24
CA ARG A 270 55.72 11.84 2.74
C ARG A 270 54.78 12.39 1.68
N LEU A 271 55.25 12.63 0.48
CA LEU A 271 54.44 13.14 -0.62
C LEU A 271 53.29 12.16 -1.00
N ILE A 272 53.56 10.87 -1.05
CA ILE A 272 52.56 9.83 -1.31
C ILE A 272 51.54 9.75 -0.17
N MET A 273 52.02 9.85 1.08
CA MET A 273 51.13 9.79 2.24
C MET A 273 50.20 10.99 2.31
N ASP A 274 50.73 12.19 2.05
CA ASP A 274 49.89 13.42 1.96
C ASP A 274 48.86 13.31 0.86
N ALA A 275 49.24 12.82 -0.32
CA ALA A 275 48.32 12.61 -1.43
C ALA A 275 47.24 11.53 -1.10
N VAL A 276 47.63 10.46 -0.43
CA VAL A 276 46.69 9.40 0.01
C VAL A 276 45.72 9.93 1.10
N THR A 277 46.20 10.76 2.04
CA THR A 277 45.33 11.38 3.06
C THR A 277 44.25 12.23 2.41
N VAL A 278 44.60 13.08 1.44
CA VAL A 278 43.64 13.88 0.69
C VAL A 278 42.70 12.99 -0.14
N ALA A 279 43.20 11.93 -0.76
CA ALA A 279 42.39 10.98 -1.50
C ALA A 279 41.36 10.26 -0.60
N VAL A 280 41.76 9.83 0.59
CA VAL A 280 40.87 9.21 1.58
C VAL A 280 39.79 10.21 2.01
N THR A 281 40.16 11.48 2.25
CA THR A 281 39.21 12.55 2.57
C THR A 281 38.13 12.67 1.50
N VAL A 282 38.50 12.66 0.22
CA VAL A 282 37.55 12.74 -0.90
C VAL A 282 36.67 11.50 -1.00
N ILE A 283 37.18 10.32 -0.76
CA ILE A 283 36.40 9.07 -0.76
C ILE A 283 35.35 9.13 0.39
N VAL A 284 35.76 9.55 1.58
CA VAL A 284 34.87 9.70 2.73
C VAL A 284 33.74 10.71 2.45
N CYS A 285 34.07 11.85 1.82
CA CYS A 285 33.07 12.85 1.43
C CYS A 285 32.04 12.32 0.42
N ALA A 286 32.45 11.39 -0.45
CA ALA A 286 31.57 10.90 -1.51
C ALA A 286 30.57 9.86 -1.01
N VAL A 287 30.70 9.33 0.21
CA VAL A 287 29.83 8.27 0.74
C VAL A 287 28.51 8.82 1.28
N PRO A 288 27.33 8.43 0.74
CA PRO A 288 26.04 8.92 1.20
C PRO A 288 25.52 8.14 2.43
N GLU A 289 26.05 8.41 3.61
CA GLU A 289 25.71 7.67 4.85
C GLU A 289 24.26 7.90 5.33
N GLY A 290 23.66 9.05 5.03
CA GLY A 290 22.28 9.38 5.44
C GLY A 290 21.18 8.66 4.66
N LEU A 291 21.49 8.03 3.52
CA LEU A 291 20.49 7.47 2.61
C LEU A 291 19.71 6.26 3.18
N PRO A 292 20.33 5.26 3.81
CA PRO A 292 19.63 4.16 4.45
C PRO A 292 18.73 4.64 5.60
N MET A 293 19.19 5.61 6.38
CA MET A 293 18.43 6.18 7.48
C MET A 293 17.21 6.96 6.99
N LEU A 294 17.35 7.75 5.91
CA LEU A 294 16.22 8.45 5.29
C LEU A 294 15.13 7.48 4.85
N THR A 295 15.49 6.42 4.12
CA THR A 295 14.51 5.46 3.63
C THR A 295 13.77 4.79 4.78
N SER A 296 14.47 4.40 5.83
CA SER A 296 13.94 3.84 7.05
C SER A 296 12.90 4.75 7.71
N MET A 297 13.30 5.98 7.90
CA MET A 297 12.49 7.00 8.57
C MET A 297 11.24 7.37 7.77
N LEU A 298 11.40 7.58 6.46
CA LEU A 298 10.30 7.86 5.55
C LEU A 298 9.26 6.73 5.56
N LEU A 299 9.72 5.48 5.43
CA LEU A 299 8.86 4.31 5.43
C LEU A 299 8.07 4.20 6.74
N SER A 300 8.74 4.35 7.90
CA SER A 300 8.07 4.34 9.20
C SER A 300 7.07 5.49 9.36
N ALA A 301 7.47 6.71 9.04
CA ALA A 301 6.62 7.90 9.22
C ALA A 301 5.39 7.87 8.30
N GLN A 302 5.57 7.44 7.04
CA GLN A 302 4.46 7.36 6.10
C GLN A 302 3.54 6.18 6.40
N SER A 303 4.05 5.02 6.81
CA SER A 303 3.24 3.87 7.23
C SER A 303 2.30 4.24 8.39
N LEU A 304 2.82 4.94 9.42
CA LEU A 304 2.00 5.42 10.54
C LEU A 304 0.94 6.47 10.12
N ARG A 305 1.23 7.29 9.11
CA ARG A 305 0.23 8.24 8.57
C ARG A 305 -0.84 7.51 7.77
N MET A 306 -0.44 6.54 6.95
CA MET A 306 -1.35 5.72 6.16
C MET A 306 -2.30 4.92 7.05
N GLU A 307 -1.81 4.32 8.14
CA GLU A 307 -2.61 3.58 9.10
C GLU A 307 -3.70 4.47 9.75
N LYS A 308 -3.37 5.72 10.12
CA LYS A 308 -4.35 6.70 10.62
C LYS A 308 -5.44 7.05 9.61
N ASP A 309 -5.16 6.90 8.33
CA ASP A 309 -6.07 7.11 7.21
C ASP A 309 -6.70 5.82 6.69
N ASN A 310 -6.75 4.76 7.51
CA ASN A 310 -7.32 3.45 7.22
C ASN A 310 -6.62 2.69 6.07
N VAL A 311 -5.33 2.93 5.87
CA VAL A 311 -4.49 2.28 4.86
C VAL A 311 -3.40 1.49 5.56
N LEU A 312 -3.55 0.17 5.65
CA LEU A 312 -2.58 -0.73 6.28
C LEU A 312 -1.58 -1.24 5.26
N VAL A 313 -0.31 -0.89 5.43
CA VAL A 313 0.78 -1.33 4.57
C VAL A 313 1.32 -2.66 5.06
N LYS A 314 1.09 -3.74 4.29
CA LYS A 314 1.63 -5.08 4.58
C LYS A 314 3.03 -5.27 4.03
N LYS A 315 3.26 -4.79 2.81
CA LYS A 315 4.57 -4.83 2.15
C LYS A 315 5.03 -3.41 1.82
N ILE A 316 6.21 -3.08 2.28
CA ILE A 316 6.81 -1.75 2.12
C ILE A 316 6.90 -1.32 0.65
N ASN A 317 7.14 -2.28 -0.26
CA ASN A 317 7.19 -2.06 -1.71
C ASN A 317 5.89 -1.47 -2.27
N GLY A 318 4.74 -1.90 -1.75
CA GLY A 318 3.43 -1.42 -2.19
C GLY A 318 3.26 0.09 -1.96
N MET A 319 3.77 0.63 -0.84
CA MET A 319 3.69 2.05 -0.55
C MET A 319 4.47 2.90 -1.55
N GLU A 320 5.70 2.52 -1.87
CA GLU A 320 6.52 3.21 -2.87
C GLU A 320 5.87 3.14 -4.25
N THR A 321 5.46 1.94 -4.65
CA THR A 321 4.93 1.66 -5.97
C THR A 321 3.61 2.38 -6.20
N SER A 322 2.77 2.56 -5.16
CA SER A 322 1.52 3.31 -5.24
C SER A 322 1.72 4.75 -5.73
N GLY A 323 2.83 5.40 -5.35
CA GLY A 323 3.17 6.75 -5.81
C GLY A 323 3.52 6.87 -7.29
N SER A 324 3.97 5.78 -7.90
CA SER A 324 4.35 5.71 -9.32
C SER A 324 3.26 5.11 -10.21
N LEU A 325 2.09 4.81 -9.64
CA LEU A 325 0.98 4.15 -10.31
C LEU A 325 0.57 4.88 -11.58
N SER A 326 0.48 4.15 -12.70
CA SER A 326 0.05 4.68 -14.00
C SER A 326 -1.32 4.16 -14.44
N ILE A 327 -1.65 2.92 -14.07
CA ILE A 327 -2.95 2.31 -14.33
C ILE A 327 -3.43 1.55 -13.10
N LEU A 328 -4.71 1.69 -12.77
CA LEU A 328 -5.38 1.00 -11.68
C LEU A 328 -6.54 0.18 -12.25
N PHE A 329 -6.43 -1.14 -12.20
CA PHE A 329 -7.55 -2.04 -12.42
C PHE A 329 -8.33 -2.16 -11.11
N SER A 330 -9.58 -1.72 -11.12
CA SER A 330 -10.43 -1.72 -9.94
C SER A 330 -11.56 -2.70 -10.10
N ASP A 331 -11.74 -3.59 -9.13
CA ASP A 331 -12.98 -4.34 -9.05
C ASP A 331 -14.15 -3.39 -8.77
N LYS A 332 -15.35 -3.77 -9.22
CA LYS A 332 -16.56 -2.99 -9.00
C LYS A 332 -17.07 -3.19 -7.58
N THR A 333 -17.31 -4.45 -7.23
CA THR A 333 -18.04 -4.85 -6.01
C THR A 333 -17.17 -4.60 -4.77
N GLY A 334 -17.73 -3.99 -3.73
CA GLY A 334 -17.01 -3.72 -2.50
C GLY A 334 -15.94 -2.61 -2.59
N THR A 335 -15.57 -2.14 -3.79
CA THR A 335 -14.55 -1.09 -4.01
C THR A 335 -15.18 0.20 -4.56
N ILE A 336 -15.75 0.15 -5.76
CA ILE A 336 -16.46 1.29 -6.38
C ILE A 336 -17.88 1.37 -5.84
N THR A 337 -18.49 0.22 -5.58
CA THR A 337 -19.81 0.08 -4.97
C THR A 337 -19.69 -0.39 -3.53
N GLU A 338 -20.78 -0.31 -2.78
CA GLU A 338 -20.81 -0.70 -1.35
C GLU A 338 -20.63 -2.21 -1.12
N GLY A 339 -20.83 -3.05 -2.16
CA GLY A 339 -20.81 -4.51 -2.07
C GLY A 339 -22.05 -5.07 -1.35
N LYS A 340 -23.03 -4.21 -1.07
CA LYS A 340 -24.28 -4.56 -0.42
C LYS A 340 -25.46 -4.19 -1.29
N LEU A 341 -26.32 -5.16 -1.58
CA LEU A 341 -27.56 -4.91 -2.29
C LEU A 341 -28.51 -4.12 -1.39
N SER A 342 -29.17 -3.11 -1.94
CA SER A 342 -30.22 -2.33 -1.28
C SER A 342 -31.41 -2.12 -2.19
N VAL A 343 -32.61 -2.01 -1.61
CA VAL A 343 -33.83 -1.65 -2.34
C VAL A 343 -33.80 -0.16 -2.62
N VAL A 344 -33.87 0.21 -3.90
CA VAL A 344 -33.79 1.61 -4.36
C VAL A 344 -35.15 2.14 -4.74
N GLU A 345 -36.01 1.28 -5.30
CA GLU A 345 -37.36 1.66 -5.74
C GLU A 345 -38.33 0.49 -5.53
N VAL A 346 -39.53 0.82 -5.11
CA VAL A 346 -40.69 -0.08 -5.10
C VAL A 346 -41.74 0.52 -6.01
N ALA A 347 -42.19 -0.23 -7.01
CA ALA A 347 -43.29 0.13 -7.87
C ALA A 347 -44.50 -0.78 -7.60
N ASP A 348 -45.72 -0.24 -7.72
CA ASP A 348 -46.94 -1.01 -7.62
C ASP A 348 -47.13 -1.98 -8.81
N GLY A 349 -48.19 -2.74 -8.80
CA GLY A 349 -48.47 -3.72 -9.86
C GLY A 349 -48.81 -3.05 -11.23
N ALA A 350 -49.01 -1.74 -11.28
CA ALA A 350 -49.13 -0.95 -12.55
C ALA A 350 -47.77 -0.43 -13.03
N GLY A 351 -46.67 -0.61 -12.27
CA GLY A 351 -45.36 -0.06 -12.56
C GLY A 351 -45.20 1.41 -12.16
N GLN A 352 -46.05 1.94 -11.24
CA GLN A 352 -45.92 3.28 -10.71
C GLN A 352 -45.08 3.27 -9.45
N PRO A 353 -44.04 4.13 -9.26
CA PRO A 353 -43.20 4.15 -8.09
C PRO A 353 -44.00 4.57 -6.84
N VAL A 354 -43.98 3.73 -5.80
CA VAL A 354 -44.57 3.97 -4.48
C VAL A 354 -43.52 4.26 -3.42
N TYR A 355 -42.29 3.90 -3.68
CA TYR A 355 -41.10 4.26 -2.89
C TYR A 355 -39.94 4.48 -3.84
N GLN A 356 -39.15 5.53 -3.59
CA GLN A 356 -37.95 5.83 -4.34
C GLN A 356 -36.90 6.42 -3.40
N CYS A 357 -35.72 5.79 -3.35
CA CYS A 357 -34.56 6.31 -2.64
C CYS A 357 -33.83 7.29 -3.56
N THR A 358 -33.78 8.59 -3.21
CA THR A 358 -32.93 9.58 -3.84
C THR A 358 -31.72 9.84 -2.98
N GLU A 359 -30.58 10.28 -3.56
CA GLU A 359 -29.30 10.46 -2.88
C GLU A 359 -29.35 11.32 -1.59
N GLU A 360 -30.37 12.19 -1.46
CA GLU A 360 -30.52 13.06 -0.30
C GLU A 360 -31.50 12.52 0.78
N VAL A 361 -32.34 11.54 0.45
CA VAL A 361 -33.40 11.06 1.35
C VAL A 361 -33.56 9.54 1.22
N CYS A 362 -32.59 8.77 1.67
CA CYS A 362 -32.81 7.37 2.08
C CYS A 362 -33.37 7.27 3.49
N GLN A 363 -33.88 8.37 4.05
CA GLN A 363 -34.55 8.38 5.35
C GLN A 363 -36.05 8.26 5.19
N ALA A 364 -36.60 7.20 5.81
CA ALA A 364 -37.97 6.96 6.19
C ALA A 364 -39.03 7.90 5.57
N GLY A 365 -39.55 7.51 4.44
CA GLY A 365 -40.65 8.24 3.83
C GLY A 365 -41.41 7.37 2.84
N LEU A 366 -42.22 6.46 3.36
CA LEU A 366 -43.30 5.86 2.56
C LEU A 366 -44.09 6.98 1.90
N ALA A 367 -44.35 6.87 0.60
CA ALA A 367 -45.17 7.88 -0.08
C ALA A 367 -46.49 8.01 0.67
N LYS A 368 -46.80 9.23 1.15
CA LYS A 368 -48.01 9.53 1.93
C LYS A 368 -49.34 9.13 1.27
N SER A 369 -49.26 8.74 -0.03
CA SER A 369 -50.40 8.31 -0.86
C SER A 369 -50.58 6.79 -0.89
N THR A 370 -49.67 5.97 -0.28
CA THR A 370 -49.77 4.51 -0.31
C THR A 370 -50.48 3.98 0.92
N SER A 371 -51.48 3.09 0.74
CA SER A 371 -52.27 2.56 1.81
C SER A 371 -51.55 1.52 2.68
N ASP A 372 -51.91 1.41 3.97
CA ASP A 372 -51.43 0.36 4.86
C ASP A 372 -51.76 -1.04 4.34
N LYS A 373 -52.89 -1.20 3.65
CA LYS A 373 -53.34 -2.43 3.02
C LYS A 373 -52.37 -2.92 1.93
N TYR A 374 -51.78 -2.00 1.16
CA TYR A 374 -50.75 -2.33 0.17
C TYR A 374 -49.46 -2.80 0.85
N TRP A 375 -48.99 -2.06 1.87
CA TRP A 375 -47.77 -2.44 2.58
C TRP A 375 -47.87 -3.76 3.33
N GLU A 376 -49.10 -4.12 3.82
CA GLU A 376 -49.36 -5.44 4.40
C GLU A 376 -49.09 -6.57 3.37
N LYS A 377 -49.49 -6.41 2.11
CA LYS A 377 -49.22 -7.36 1.03
C LYS A 377 -47.74 -7.43 0.69
N ILE A 378 -47.02 -6.30 0.71
CA ILE A 378 -45.59 -6.23 0.54
C ILE A 378 -44.88 -6.99 1.69
N VAL A 379 -45.27 -6.77 2.95
CA VAL A 379 -44.66 -7.48 4.11
C VAL A 379 -44.86 -8.99 4.01
N LEU A 380 -46.03 -9.47 3.57
CA LEU A 380 -46.28 -10.89 3.37
C LEU A 380 -45.43 -11.47 2.23
N GLY A 381 -45.35 -10.77 1.10
CA GLY A 381 -44.58 -11.22 -0.06
C GLY A 381 -43.05 -11.14 0.11
N LEU A 382 -42.53 -10.17 0.85
CA LEU A 382 -41.10 -9.95 1.05
C LEU A 382 -40.60 -10.41 2.41
N GLY A 383 -41.32 -10.13 3.47
CA GLY A 383 -40.88 -10.41 4.84
C GLY A 383 -41.14 -11.83 5.26
N LEU A 384 -42.36 -12.37 5.01
CA LEU A 384 -42.71 -13.74 5.34
C LEU A 384 -41.98 -14.70 4.38
N ASN A 385 -41.99 -14.42 3.06
CA ASN A 385 -41.26 -15.16 2.05
C ASN A 385 -39.79 -14.76 2.02
N ASN A 386 -39.07 -15.01 3.12
CA ASN A 386 -37.66 -14.58 3.27
C ASN A 386 -36.89 -15.57 4.14
N SER A 387 -35.73 -16.00 3.65
CA SER A 387 -34.84 -16.93 4.37
C SER A 387 -33.86 -16.21 5.33
N ALA A 388 -33.68 -14.89 5.23
CA ALA A 388 -32.90 -14.10 6.17
C ALA A 388 -33.66 -13.83 7.49
N ARG A 389 -32.95 -13.52 8.56
CA ARG A 389 -33.44 -13.24 9.91
C ARG A 389 -32.81 -11.96 10.44
N ILE A 390 -33.60 -11.18 11.21
CA ILE A 390 -33.08 -10.07 11.99
C ILE A 390 -32.60 -10.61 13.34
N SER A 391 -31.37 -10.29 13.72
CA SER A 391 -30.76 -10.62 15.01
C SER A 391 -30.13 -9.36 15.59
N GLY A 392 -30.84 -8.69 16.52
CA GLY A 392 -30.47 -7.36 16.99
C GLY A 392 -30.42 -6.34 15.84
N ASP A 393 -29.29 -5.66 15.68
CA ASP A 393 -29.07 -4.68 14.61
C ASP A 393 -28.57 -5.29 13.29
N SER A 394 -28.35 -6.61 13.24
CA SER A 394 -27.81 -7.30 12.07
C SER A 394 -28.83 -8.22 11.41
N ILE A 395 -28.68 -8.40 10.08
CA ILE A 395 -29.48 -9.35 9.30
C ILE A 395 -28.57 -10.52 8.93
N ILE A 396 -28.98 -11.74 9.36
CA ILE A 396 -28.21 -12.96 9.20
C ILE A 396 -28.95 -14.00 8.33
N GLY A 397 -28.20 -14.87 7.69
CA GLY A 397 -28.76 -15.93 6.81
C GLY A 397 -29.30 -15.39 5.48
N GLY A 398 -29.94 -16.25 4.71
CA GLY A 398 -30.51 -15.93 3.41
C GLY A 398 -29.49 -15.47 2.36
N ASN A 399 -29.95 -15.33 1.13
CA ASN A 399 -29.13 -14.77 0.04
C ASN A 399 -29.05 -13.22 0.13
N SER A 400 -28.17 -12.60 -0.68
CA SER A 400 -27.98 -11.15 -0.70
C SER A 400 -29.26 -10.34 -1.03
N THR A 401 -30.12 -10.88 -1.89
CA THR A 401 -31.42 -10.30 -2.22
C THR A 401 -32.39 -10.34 -1.02
N ASP A 402 -32.43 -11.46 -0.32
CA ASP A 402 -33.24 -11.65 0.88
C ASP A 402 -32.81 -10.66 2.00
N ARG A 403 -31.51 -10.50 2.20
CA ARG A 403 -30.97 -9.52 3.16
C ARG A 403 -31.31 -8.08 2.77
N ALA A 404 -31.19 -7.72 1.49
CA ALA A 404 -31.52 -6.38 0.98
C ALA A 404 -32.99 -6.02 1.23
N VAL A 405 -33.87 -6.95 0.92
CA VAL A 405 -35.32 -6.80 1.12
C VAL A 405 -35.69 -6.69 2.58
N LEU A 406 -35.09 -7.52 3.43
CA LEU A 406 -35.37 -7.48 4.88
C LEU A 406 -34.83 -6.19 5.51
N GLY A 407 -33.66 -5.71 5.06
CA GLY A 407 -33.09 -4.42 5.45
C GLY A 407 -33.98 -3.24 5.04
N PHE A 408 -34.59 -3.29 3.87
CA PHE A 408 -35.58 -2.31 3.47
C PHE A 408 -36.80 -2.29 4.40
N LEU A 409 -37.36 -3.46 4.72
CA LEU A 409 -38.51 -3.54 5.64
C LEU A 409 -38.14 -3.03 7.04
N GLN A 410 -36.93 -3.29 7.54
CA GLN A 410 -36.41 -2.77 8.81
C GLN A 410 -36.28 -1.23 8.76
N LEU A 411 -35.68 -0.69 7.71
CA LEU A 411 -35.50 0.75 7.52
C LEU A 411 -36.85 1.51 7.47
N GLN A 412 -37.90 0.89 6.92
CA GLN A 412 -39.24 1.46 6.84
C GLN A 412 -40.11 1.17 8.07
N ASN A 413 -39.56 0.58 9.12
CA ASN A 413 -40.28 0.16 10.34
C ASN A 413 -41.45 -0.81 10.05
N LEU A 414 -41.29 -1.62 9.01
CA LEU A 414 -42.27 -2.65 8.64
C LEU A 414 -41.87 -4.05 9.13
N SER A 415 -40.67 -4.21 9.65
CA SER A 415 -40.11 -5.49 10.14
C SER A 415 -40.94 -6.10 11.28
N ASP A 416 -41.48 -5.25 12.16
CA ASP A 416 -42.29 -5.68 13.33
C ASP A 416 -43.66 -6.28 12.93
N ARG A 417 -44.07 -6.04 11.68
CA ARG A 417 -45.31 -6.62 11.10
C ARG A 417 -45.09 -8.04 10.56
N ILE A 418 -43.86 -8.55 10.54
CA ILE A 418 -43.53 -9.89 10.02
C ILE A 418 -43.89 -10.93 11.07
N ASN A 419 -45.03 -11.58 10.89
CA ASN A 419 -45.44 -12.72 11.73
C ASN A 419 -45.21 -14.04 10.99
N ARG A 420 -44.16 -14.76 11.34
CA ARG A 420 -43.78 -16.01 10.69
C ARG A 420 -44.67 -17.22 11.06
N GLU A 421 -45.46 -17.11 12.11
CA GLU A 421 -46.43 -18.14 12.48
C GLU A 421 -47.56 -18.26 11.45
N LEU A 422 -47.73 -17.24 10.61
CA LEU A 422 -48.70 -17.25 9.50
C LEU A 422 -48.30 -18.14 8.33
N ALA A 423 -47.07 -18.63 8.29
CA ALA A 423 -46.61 -19.53 7.22
C ALA A 423 -46.99 -20.98 7.50
N ALA A 424 -47.61 -21.64 6.53
CA ALA A 424 -47.92 -23.08 6.55
C ALA A 424 -46.79 -23.92 5.90
N ALA A 425 -46.28 -23.46 4.77
CA ALA A 425 -45.20 -24.14 4.05
C ALA A 425 -44.32 -23.11 3.30
N TYR A 426 -43.05 -23.49 3.03
CA TYR A 426 -42.07 -22.69 2.29
C TYR A 426 -41.53 -23.46 1.10
N ARG A 427 -41.35 -22.77 -0.03
CA ARG A 427 -40.46 -23.16 -1.11
C ARG A 427 -39.33 -22.13 -1.19
N TYR A 428 -38.10 -22.58 -0.90
CA TYR A 428 -36.94 -21.72 -1.02
C TYR A 428 -36.58 -21.43 -2.48
N PHE A 429 -35.82 -20.36 -2.71
CA PHE A 429 -35.42 -19.98 -4.05
C PHE A 429 -34.54 -21.05 -4.71
N ASP A 430 -34.90 -21.47 -5.93
CA ASP A 430 -34.08 -22.29 -6.82
C ASP A 430 -33.72 -21.46 -8.09
N SER A 431 -32.45 -21.53 -8.48
CA SER A 431 -31.94 -20.77 -9.65
C SER A 431 -32.49 -21.30 -10.98
N ARG A 432 -32.97 -22.53 -11.05
CA ARG A 432 -33.59 -23.12 -12.23
C ARG A 432 -35.01 -22.60 -12.43
N ASP A 433 -35.79 -22.57 -11.35
CA ASP A 433 -37.19 -22.13 -11.38
C ASP A 433 -37.33 -20.63 -11.21
N LYS A 434 -36.31 -19.95 -10.64
CA LYS A 434 -36.20 -18.51 -10.42
C LYS A 434 -37.28 -17.89 -9.55
N PHE A 435 -37.91 -18.66 -8.64
CA PHE A 435 -38.88 -18.13 -7.68
C PHE A 435 -38.77 -18.80 -6.31
N ALA A 436 -39.31 -18.14 -5.29
CA ALA A 436 -39.56 -18.65 -3.95
C ALA A 436 -41.03 -18.43 -3.59
N ALA A 437 -41.62 -19.29 -2.77
CA ALA A 437 -43.03 -19.20 -2.41
C ALA A 437 -43.25 -19.48 -0.91
N VAL A 438 -44.30 -18.89 -0.34
CA VAL A 438 -44.78 -19.19 1.02
C VAL A 438 -46.31 -19.33 1.01
N GLU A 439 -46.80 -20.39 1.58
CA GLU A 439 -48.21 -20.65 1.80
C GLU A 439 -48.65 -20.04 3.14
N LEU A 440 -49.78 -19.36 3.18
CA LEU A 440 -50.38 -18.84 4.42
C LEU A 440 -51.23 -19.89 5.10
N LYS A 441 -51.16 -19.93 6.46
CA LYS A 441 -52.06 -20.72 7.29
C LYS A 441 -53.49 -20.13 7.20
N ASP A 442 -54.46 -20.98 7.30
CA ASP A 442 -55.86 -20.64 7.35
C ASP A 442 -56.37 -19.83 6.14
N SER A 443 -55.64 -19.84 5.04
CA SER A 443 -56.02 -19.24 3.75
C SER A 443 -55.50 -20.06 2.58
N ASP A 444 -56.24 -20.08 1.46
CA ASP A 444 -55.81 -20.72 0.21
C ASP A 444 -54.95 -19.75 -0.62
N LEU A 445 -53.98 -19.08 0.03
CA LEU A 445 -53.11 -18.12 -0.62
C LEU A 445 -51.62 -18.47 -0.50
N THR A 446 -50.96 -18.44 -1.62
CA THR A 446 -49.51 -18.56 -1.72
C THR A 446 -48.92 -17.26 -2.25
N TYR A 447 -47.96 -16.65 -1.53
CA TYR A 447 -47.18 -15.53 -1.99
C TYR A 447 -45.94 -16.05 -2.68
N VAL A 448 -45.65 -15.46 -3.85
CA VAL A 448 -44.51 -15.82 -4.71
C VAL A 448 -43.62 -14.57 -4.91
N LYS A 449 -42.33 -14.73 -4.82
CA LYS A 449 -41.32 -13.70 -5.23
C LYS A 449 -40.30 -14.32 -6.15
N GLY A 450 -39.88 -13.61 -7.17
CA GLY A 450 -38.90 -14.11 -8.12
C GLY A 450 -38.63 -13.19 -9.30
N ALA A 451 -38.07 -13.78 -10.35
CA ALA A 451 -37.74 -13.08 -11.58
C ALA A 451 -39.01 -12.51 -12.26
N PRO A 452 -39.00 -11.22 -12.65
CA PRO A 452 -40.19 -10.59 -13.26
C PRO A 452 -40.69 -11.34 -14.51
N GLU A 453 -39.78 -11.82 -15.35
CA GLU A 453 -40.10 -12.55 -16.57
C GLU A 453 -40.87 -13.87 -16.30
N VAL A 454 -40.68 -14.47 -15.12
CA VAL A 454 -41.33 -15.71 -14.74
C VAL A 454 -42.68 -15.41 -14.08
N ILE A 455 -42.72 -14.44 -13.16
CA ILE A 455 -43.91 -14.15 -12.36
C ILE A 455 -44.98 -13.39 -13.17
N MET A 456 -44.58 -12.38 -13.95
CA MET A 456 -45.55 -11.55 -14.68
C MET A 456 -46.37 -12.31 -15.72
N ASP A 457 -45.80 -13.36 -16.33
CA ASP A 457 -46.48 -14.19 -17.30
C ASP A 457 -47.64 -15.03 -16.70
N HIS A 458 -47.62 -15.25 -15.36
CA HIS A 458 -48.67 -15.95 -14.63
C HIS A 458 -49.66 -15.02 -13.93
N CYS A 459 -49.53 -13.67 -14.12
CA CYS A 459 -50.42 -12.68 -13.49
C CYS A 459 -51.57 -12.31 -14.37
N SER A 460 -52.83 -12.37 -13.84
CA SER A 460 -54.05 -11.93 -14.47
C SER A 460 -54.55 -10.57 -13.97
N SER A 461 -54.12 -10.17 -12.80
CA SER A 461 -54.51 -8.93 -12.13
C SER A 461 -53.33 -8.28 -11.46
N TYR A 462 -53.47 -7.01 -11.04
CA TYR A 462 -52.44 -6.29 -10.31
C TYR A 462 -53.06 -5.43 -9.18
N LEU A 463 -52.27 -5.08 -8.17
CA LEU A 463 -52.64 -4.13 -7.12
C LEU A 463 -52.06 -2.74 -7.45
N ASP A 464 -52.87 -1.73 -7.21
CA ASP A 464 -52.42 -0.34 -7.21
C ASP A 464 -51.86 0.10 -5.83
N ALA A 465 -51.39 1.32 -5.71
CA ALA A 465 -50.83 1.88 -4.50
C ALA A 465 -51.83 1.98 -3.33
N GLN A 466 -53.13 1.87 -3.59
CA GLN A 466 -54.22 1.84 -2.58
C GLN A 466 -54.53 0.43 -2.10
N GLY A 467 -53.91 -0.59 -2.77
CA GLY A 467 -54.18 -2.00 -2.50
C GLY A 467 -55.49 -2.50 -3.13
N GLU A 468 -56.01 -1.81 -4.15
CA GLU A 468 -57.15 -2.25 -4.92
C GLU A 468 -56.74 -3.09 -6.12
N GLU A 469 -57.50 -4.14 -6.40
CA GLU A 469 -57.20 -5.12 -7.49
C GLU A 469 -57.77 -4.63 -8.80
N HIS A 470 -56.98 -4.66 -9.85
CA HIS A 470 -57.32 -4.29 -11.21
C HIS A 470 -56.95 -5.40 -12.19
N THR A 471 -57.74 -5.61 -13.23
CA THR A 471 -57.43 -6.60 -14.28
C THR A 471 -56.23 -6.14 -15.13
N LEU A 472 -55.28 -7.02 -15.33
CA LEU A 472 -54.09 -6.81 -16.13
C LEU A 472 -54.40 -7.03 -17.63
N LYS A 473 -54.60 -5.91 -18.41
CA LYS A 473 -54.95 -6.02 -19.81
C LYS A 473 -53.77 -6.22 -20.75
N SER A 474 -52.55 -5.86 -20.36
CA SER A 474 -51.36 -5.97 -21.19
C SER A 474 -50.08 -5.87 -20.31
N LEU A 475 -49.11 -6.70 -20.58
CA LEU A 475 -47.79 -6.69 -19.90
C LEU A 475 -46.85 -5.62 -20.49
N ASN A 476 -47.15 -5.01 -21.65
CA ASN A 476 -46.22 -4.13 -22.34
C ASN A 476 -45.65 -3.00 -21.48
N LYS A 477 -46.49 -2.34 -20.66
CA LYS A 477 -46.03 -1.27 -19.77
C LYS A 477 -45.04 -1.77 -18.72
N LEU A 478 -45.31 -2.90 -18.12
CA LEU A 478 -44.45 -3.52 -17.12
C LEU A 478 -43.11 -4.02 -17.71
N GLN A 479 -43.17 -4.54 -18.95
CA GLN A 479 -41.97 -4.95 -19.68
C GLN A 479 -41.10 -3.72 -20.05
N ILE A 480 -41.70 -2.60 -20.45
CA ILE A 480 -41.01 -1.33 -20.70
C ILE A 480 -40.37 -0.84 -19.41
N TYR A 481 -41.12 -0.84 -18.28
CA TYR A 481 -40.58 -0.49 -16.97
C TYR A 481 -39.39 -1.40 -16.58
N ALA A 482 -39.57 -2.72 -16.69
CA ALA A 482 -38.52 -3.69 -16.38
C ALA A 482 -37.24 -3.46 -17.21
N ASN A 483 -37.40 -3.19 -18.50
CA ASN A 483 -36.28 -2.87 -19.37
C ASN A 483 -35.61 -1.53 -19.02
N GLN A 484 -36.37 -0.51 -18.65
CA GLN A 484 -35.83 0.77 -18.19
C GLN A 484 -35.01 0.59 -16.90
N GLN A 485 -35.50 -0.18 -15.94
CA GLN A 485 -34.76 -0.47 -14.71
C GLN A 485 -33.51 -1.32 -14.94
N ALA A 486 -33.56 -2.27 -15.85
CA ALA A 486 -32.41 -3.06 -16.25
C ALA A 486 -31.31 -2.19 -16.90
N HIS A 487 -31.69 -1.21 -17.73
CA HIS A 487 -30.75 -0.21 -18.28
C HIS A 487 -30.12 0.70 -17.22
N ARG A 488 -30.78 0.87 -16.06
CA ARG A 488 -30.27 1.60 -14.89
C ARG A 488 -29.49 0.70 -13.92
N SER A 489 -29.13 -0.50 -14.37
CA SER A 489 -28.38 -1.51 -13.56
C SER A 489 -29.12 -2.03 -12.33
N MET A 490 -30.44 -1.96 -12.34
CA MET A 490 -31.27 -2.49 -11.28
C MET A 490 -31.54 -3.99 -11.50
N ARG A 491 -31.47 -4.76 -10.43
CA ARG A 491 -32.02 -6.12 -10.36
C ARG A 491 -33.47 -5.99 -9.95
N LEU A 492 -34.38 -6.52 -10.75
CA LEU A 492 -35.80 -6.50 -10.44
C LEU A 492 -36.22 -7.81 -9.78
N LEU A 493 -37.11 -7.67 -8.79
CA LEU A 493 -37.80 -8.75 -8.11
C LEU A 493 -39.29 -8.48 -8.20
N ALA A 494 -40.07 -9.41 -8.71
CA ALA A 494 -41.53 -9.33 -8.73
C ALA A 494 -42.13 -10.04 -7.51
N ILE A 495 -43.25 -9.52 -7.01
CA ILE A 495 -44.05 -10.11 -5.94
C ILE A 495 -45.46 -10.29 -6.45
N ALA A 496 -46.01 -11.49 -6.27
CA ALA A 496 -47.41 -11.81 -6.58
C ALA A 496 -48.00 -12.77 -5.56
N TYR A 497 -49.29 -12.88 -5.52
CA TYR A 497 -49.99 -13.94 -4.78
C TYR A 497 -51.09 -14.57 -5.62
N GLY A 498 -51.46 -15.83 -5.29
CA GLY A 498 -52.53 -16.58 -5.96
C GLY A 498 -53.01 -17.71 -5.10
N SER A 499 -54.03 -18.47 -5.60
CA SER A 499 -54.51 -19.67 -4.91
C SER A 499 -53.40 -20.73 -4.81
N THR A 500 -53.36 -21.43 -3.70
CA THR A 500 -52.31 -22.42 -3.42
C THR A 500 -52.38 -23.60 -4.42
N CYS A 501 -51.26 -23.87 -5.06
CA CYS A 501 -51.03 -24.99 -5.96
C CYS A 501 -49.93 -25.89 -5.42
N LYS A 502 -50.24 -27.21 -5.25
CA LYS A 502 -49.28 -28.18 -4.72
C LYS A 502 -49.06 -29.32 -5.74
N GLY A 503 -47.84 -29.75 -5.88
CA GLY A 503 -47.48 -30.93 -6.67
C GLY A 503 -47.84 -32.24 -5.96
N GLU A 504 -47.61 -33.36 -6.62
CA GLU A 504 -47.93 -34.69 -6.12
C GLU A 504 -47.21 -35.04 -4.81
N ASN A 505 -46.03 -34.42 -4.59
CA ASN A 505 -45.22 -34.59 -3.38
C ASN A 505 -45.49 -33.55 -2.29
N GLY A 506 -46.56 -32.73 -2.46
CA GLY A 506 -46.91 -31.65 -1.50
C GLY A 506 -46.02 -30.39 -1.63
N GLU A 507 -45.13 -30.30 -2.62
CA GLU A 507 -44.32 -29.12 -2.90
C GLU A 507 -45.18 -27.95 -3.45
N LEU A 508 -44.86 -26.72 -3.09
CA LEU A 508 -45.52 -25.52 -3.61
C LEU A 508 -45.12 -25.30 -5.07
N LEU A 509 -46.10 -25.22 -5.95
CA LEU A 509 -45.95 -24.88 -7.36
C LEU A 509 -46.35 -23.42 -7.61
N MET A 510 -45.97 -22.92 -8.79
CA MET A 510 -46.38 -21.58 -9.25
C MET A 510 -47.91 -21.56 -9.49
N PRO A 511 -48.68 -20.63 -8.85
CA PRO A 511 -50.11 -20.50 -9.15
C PRO A 511 -50.33 -19.99 -10.58
N GLU A 512 -51.42 -20.53 -11.26
CA GLU A 512 -51.69 -20.17 -12.67
C GLU A 512 -52.27 -18.76 -12.88
N LYS A 513 -53.00 -18.26 -11.89
CA LYS A 513 -53.64 -16.92 -11.96
C LYS A 513 -53.24 -16.13 -10.73
N MET A 514 -52.29 -15.23 -10.87
CA MET A 514 -51.79 -14.44 -9.77
C MET A 514 -52.15 -12.96 -9.88
N VAL A 515 -52.16 -12.28 -8.74
CA VAL A 515 -52.28 -10.86 -8.61
C VAL A 515 -50.90 -10.29 -8.36
N LEU A 516 -50.37 -9.47 -9.29
CA LEU A 516 -49.08 -8.81 -9.14
C LEU A 516 -49.18 -7.71 -8.07
N VAL A 517 -48.42 -7.82 -7.00
CA VAL A 517 -48.35 -6.84 -5.93
C VAL A 517 -47.47 -5.68 -6.32
N GLY A 518 -46.28 -5.97 -6.85
CA GLY A 518 -45.35 -4.90 -7.25
C GLY A 518 -44.00 -5.44 -7.74
N LEU A 519 -43.19 -4.48 -8.16
CA LEU A 519 -41.81 -4.69 -8.63
C LEU A 519 -40.83 -3.97 -7.71
N ILE A 520 -39.81 -4.66 -7.26
CA ILE A 520 -38.78 -4.18 -6.36
C ILE A 520 -37.48 -4.03 -7.13
N SER A 521 -36.95 -2.80 -7.21
CA SER A 521 -35.65 -2.52 -7.84
C SER A 521 -34.55 -2.54 -6.79
N ILE A 522 -33.58 -3.37 -6.99
CA ILE A 522 -32.47 -3.63 -6.06
C ILE A 522 -31.19 -3.39 -6.81
N ARG A 523 -30.25 -2.68 -6.20
CA ARG A 523 -28.89 -2.52 -6.75
C ARG A 523 -27.84 -2.46 -5.66
N ASP A 524 -26.60 -2.63 -6.07
CA ASP A 524 -25.41 -2.28 -5.29
C ASP A 524 -25.05 -0.82 -5.58
N ASN A 525 -25.22 0.04 -4.59
CA ASN A 525 -25.04 1.49 -4.74
C ASN A 525 -23.57 1.86 -4.90
N LEU A 526 -23.32 2.95 -5.65
CA LEU A 526 -22.01 3.58 -5.68
C LEU A 526 -21.66 4.14 -4.30
N ARG A 527 -20.40 3.99 -3.89
CA ARG A 527 -19.90 4.68 -2.70
C ARG A 527 -19.86 6.19 -2.95
N GLN A 528 -20.33 6.97 -2.02
CA GLN A 528 -20.36 8.44 -2.16
C GLN A 528 -19.00 9.08 -2.41
N ASP A 529 -17.94 8.53 -1.79
CA ASP A 529 -16.57 9.01 -1.94
C ASP A 529 -15.91 8.56 -3.25
N ALA A 530 -16.37 7.47 -3.87
CA ALA A 530 -15.71 6.86 -5.03
C ALA A 530 -15.66 7.80 -6.24
N VAL A 531 -16.77 8.52 -6.53
CA VAL A 531 -16.85 9.43 -7.71
C VAL A 531 -15.81 10.55 -7.60
N ALA A 532 -15.72 11.19 -6.43
CA ALA A 532 -14.76 12.27 -6.19
C ALA A 532 -13.32 11.75 -6.23
N ALA A 533 -13.03 10.64 -5.55
CA ALA A 533 -11.69 10.06 -5.48
C ALA A 533 -11.22 9.53 -6.84
N ILE A 534 -12.08 8.88 -7.63
CA ILE A 534 -11.78 8.48 -9.01
C ILE A 534 -11.41 9.72 -9.85
N GLY A 535 -12.16 10.82 -9.68
CA GLY A 535 -11.87 12.09 -10.34
C GLY A 535 -10.48 12.63 -10.01
N GLU A 536 -10.09 12.61 -8.73
CA GLU A 536 -8.75 13.05 -8.29
C GLU A 536 -7.65 12.12 -8.79
N VAL A 537 -7.84 10.79 -8.75
CA VAL A 537 -6.87 9.82 -9.28
C VAL A 537 -6.69 10.00 -10.79
N ARG A 538 -7.76 10.27 -11.55
CA ARG A 538 -7.67 10.56 -12.99
C ARG A 538 -6.95 11.90 -13.28
N LYS A 539 -7.20 12.96 -12.48
CA LYS A 539 -6.44 14.23 -12.56
C LYS A 539 -4.96 14.02 -12.28
N ALA A 540 -4.63 13.07 -11.41
CA ALA A 540 -3.26 12.65 -11.13
C ALA A 540 -2.59 11.91 -12.32
N GLY A 541 -3.27 11.79 -13.46
CA GLY A 541 -2.76 11.14 -14.66
C GLY A 541 -2.78 9.62 -14.61
N ILE A 542 -3.51 9.02 -13.66
CA ILE A 542 -3.65 7.57 -13.50
C ILE A 542 -4.91 7.12 -14.26
N GLN A 543 -4.73 6.13 -15.10
CA GLN A 543 -5.83 5.49 -15.79
C GLN A 543 -6.56 4.53 -14.83
N VAL A 544 -7.86 4.74 -14.60
CA VAL A 544 -8.69 3.81 -13.81
C VAL A 544 -9.54 2.99 -14.77
N VAL A 545 -9.50 1.65 -14.59
CA VAL A 545 -10.23 0.67 -15.41
C VAL A 545 -11.05 -0.19 -14.48
N MET A 546 -12.37 -0.17 -14.63
CA MET A 546 -13.27 -1.05 -13.89
C MET A 546 -13.30 -2.45 -14.52
N VAL A 547 -13.10 -3.48 -13.70
CA VAL A 547 -13.15 -4.90 -14.11
C VAL A 547 -14.22 -5.58 -13.31
N THR A 548 -15.26 -6.13 -13.98
CA THR A 548 -16.42 -6.71 -13.27
C THR A 548 -16.98 -7.93 -13.99
N GLY A 549 -17.57 -8.85 -13.22
CA GLY A 549 -18.38 -9.97 -13.73
C GLY A 549 -19.75 -9.59 -14.30
N ASP A 550 -20.18 -8.33 -14.11
CA ASP A 550 -21.48 -7.83 -14.58
C ASP A 550 -21.61 -7.81 -16.10
N LYS A 551 -22.86 -7.78 -16.57
CA LYS A 551 -23.17 -7.57 -17.98
C LYS A 551 -22.68 -6.20 -18.46
N ARG A 552 -22.40 -6.10 -19.77
CA ARG A 552 -21.87 -4.87 -20.40
C ARG A 552 -22.71 -3.62 -20.10
N GLU A 553 -24.03 -3.75 -20.21
CA GLU A 553 -24.97 -2.63 -20.00
C GLU A 553 -24.91 -2.11 -18.56
N THR A 554 -24.92 -3.02 -17.60
CA THR A 554 -24.78 -2.73 -16.16
C THR A 554 -23.44 -2.07 -15.86
N ALA A 555 -22.35 -2.65 -16.37
CA ALA A 555 -21.01 -2.13 -16.18
C ALA A 555 -20.84 -0.71 -16.78
N MET A 556 -21.40 -0.48 -17.96
CA MET A 556 -21.38 0.85 -18.62
C MET A 556 -22.17 1.90 -17.82
N ALA A 557 -23.35 1.55 -17.32
CA ALA A 557 -24.15 2.47 -16.54
C ALA A 557 -23.43 2.91 -15.25
N ILE A 558 -22.85 1.94 -14.51
CA ILE A 558 -22.07 2.20 -13.30
C ILE A 558 -20.80 3.02 -13.63
N ALA A 559 -20.09 2.67 -14.70
CA ALA A 559 -18.87 3.39 -15.10
C ALA A 559 -19.16 4.85 -15.50
N LYS A 560 -20.31 5.10 -16.13
CA LYS A 560 -20.77 6.46 -16.46
C LYS A 560 -21.09 7.25 -15.19
N GLU A 561 -21.83 6.67 -14.28
CA GLU A 561 -22.20 7.26 -12.98
C GLU A 561 -20.97 7.53 -12.10
N ALA A 562 -20.00 6.61 -12.09
CA ALA A 562 -18.71 6.76 -11.39
C ALA A 562 -17.73 7.73 -12.09
N GLY A 563 -18.06 8.27 -13.26
CA GLY A 563 -17.18 9.18 -14.01
C GLY A 563 -15.99 8.50 -14.66
N LEU A 564 -15.99 7.17 -14.77
CA LEU A 564 -14.94 6.39 -15.42
C LEU A 564 -15.03 6.45 -16.94
N TRP A 565 -16.24 6.37 -17.49
CA TRP A 565 -16.51 6.40 -18.92
C TRP A 565 -17.20 7.71 -19.29
N GLN A 566 -16.52 8.58 -20.05
CA GLN A 566 -16.95 9.94 -20.37
C GLN A 566 -17.02 10.22 -21.87
N SER A 567 -16.39 9.40 -22.70
CA SER A 567 -16.29 9.62 -24.15
C SER A 567 -16.47 8.32 -24.92
N GLN A 568 -17.07 8.40 -26.11
CA GLN A 568 -17.19 7.26 -27.04
C GLN A 568 -15.83 6.76 -27.58
N GLN A 569 -14.76 7.53 -27.40
CA GLN A 569 -13.39 7.10 -27.74
C GLN A 569 -12.79 6.16 -26.69
N GLU A 570 -13.36 6.12 -25.49
CA GLU A 570 -12.98 5.22 -24.43
C GLU A 570 -13.63 3.85 -24.63
N LEU A 571 -12.88 2.78 -24.37
CA LEU A 571 -13.28 1.42 -24.72
C LEU A 571 -13.95 0.71 -23.55
N VAL A 572 -15.01 -0.01 -23.87
CA VAL A 572 -15.69 -1.00 -23.02
C VAL A 572 -15.63 -2.34 -23.74
N VAL A 573 -15.01 -3.34 -23.11
CA VAL A 573 -14.77 -4.66 -23.71
C VAL A 573 -15.35 -5.74 -22.81
N THR A 574 -15.90 -6.78 -23.39
CA THR A 574 -16.31 -8.00 -22.64
C THR A 574 -15.18 -9.03 -22.64
N SER A 575 -15.22 -9.98 -21.66
CA SER A 575 -14.30 -11.14 -21.62
C SER A 575 -14.27 -11.88 -22.96
N ALA A 576 -15.43 -12.15 -23.56
CA ALA A 576 -15.52 -12.84 -24.86
C ALA A 576 -14.83 -12.08 -25.98
N GLU A 577 -15.06 -10.76 -26.09
CA GLU A 577 -14.36 -9.90 -27.05
C GLU A 577 -12.84 -9.86 -26.79
N MET A 578 -12.43 -9.81 -25.54
CA MET A 578 -11.03 -9.80 -25.14
C MET A 578 -10.31 -11.11 -25.46
N ASN A 579 -11.00 -12.25 -25.31
CA ASN A 579 -10.46 -13.57 -25.62
C ASN A 579 -10.35 -13.84 -27.12
N CYS A 580 -11.06 -13.09 -27.96
CA CYS A 580 -10.89 -13.13 -29.41
C CYS A 580 -9.68 -12.30 -29.91
N LEU A 581 -9.05 -11.47 -29.06
CA LEU A 581 -7.92 -10.63 -29.40
C LEU A 581 -6.59 -11.30 -29.00
N SER A 582 -5.59 -11.14 -29.88
CA SER A 582 -4.21 -11.44 -29.54
C SER A 582 -3.68 -10.52 -28.43
N ASP A 583 -2.58 -10.87 -27.82
CA ASP A 583 -1.96 -10.04 -26.78
C ASP A 583 -1.50 -8.69 -27.34
N GLU A 584 -1.00 -8.65 -28.58
CA GLU A 584 -0.58 -7.44 -29.28
C GLU A 584 -1.75 -6.50 -29.54
N GLU A 585 -2.88 -7.01 -30.06
CA GLU A 585 -4.09 -6.22 -30.31
C GLU A 585 -4.70 -5.68 -29.01
N LEU A 586 -4.62 -6.47 -27.93
CA LEU A 586 -5.12 -6.03 -26.62
C LEU A 586 -4.21 -4.95 -26.02
N LYS A 587 -2.89 -5.02 -26.19
CA LYS A 587 -1.94 -3.97 -25.78
C LYS A 587 -2.25 -2.62 -26.44
N GLU A 588 -2.62 -2.59 -27.71
CA GLU A 588 -3.01 -1.36 -28.41
C GLU A 588 -4.29 -0.74 -27.82
N LYS A 589 -5.18 -1.56 -27.25
CA LYS A 589 -6.47 -1.12 -26.68
C LYS A 589 -6.35 -0.69 -25.21
N ILE A 590 -5.41 -1.23 -24.43
CA ILE A 590 -5.23 -0.93 -23.01
C ILE A 590 -5.20 0.58 -22.71
N PRO A 591 -4.53 1.46 -23.46
CA PRO A 591 -4.50 2.90 -23.14
C PRO A 591 -5.88 3.57 -23.17
N LYS A 592 -6.83 3.04 -23.95
CA LYS A 592 -8.19 3.58 -24.10
C LYS A 592 -9.22 2.81 -23.27
N LEU A 593 -8.82 1.70 -22.66
CA LEU A 593 -9.71 0.82 -21.89
C LEU A 593 -10.21 1.51 -20.62
N ARG A 594 -11.50 1.40 -20.33
CA ARG A 594 -12.13 1.92 -19.10
C ARG A 594 -12.96 0.89 -18.36
N VAL A 595 -13.53 -0.09 -19.09
CA VAL A 595 -14.38 -1.11 -18.49
C VAL A 595 -14.12 -2.45 -19.16
N VAL A 596 -14.01 -3.48 -18.33
CA VAL A 596 -14.03 -4.88 -18.74
C VAL A 596 -15.21 -5.55 -18.06
N ALA A 597 -16.18 -5.98 -18.87
CA ALA A 597 -17.42 -6.59 -18.41
C ALA A 597 -17.37 -8.11 -18.56
N ARG A 598 -18.12 -8.84 -17.72
CA ARG A 598 -18.13 -10.31 -17.67
C ARG A 598 -16.72 -10.91 -17.53
N ALA A 599 -15.83 -10.19 -16.80
CA ALA A 599 -14.46 -10.58 -16.61
C ALA A 599 -14.36 -11.88 -15.79
N LEU A 600 -13.48 -12.76 -16.21
CA LEU A 600 -13.06 -13.94 -15.49
C LEU A 600 -11.81 -13.64 -14.65
N PRO A 601 -11.49 -14.42 -13.61
CA PRO A 601 -10.25 -14.25 -12.83
C PRO A 601 -8.97 -14.27 -13.69
N THR A 602 -8.92 -15.11 -14.71
CA THR A 602 -7.83 -15.21 -15.69
C THR A 602 -7.64 -13.92 -16.50
N ASP A 603 -8.72 -13.22 -16.82
CA ASP A 603 -8.70 -11.96 -17.55
C ASP A 603 -8.02 -10.85 -16.74
N LYS A 604 -8.30 -10.80 -15.43
CA LYS A 604 -7.67 -9.84 -14.50
C LYS A 604 -6.15 -10.00 -14.51
N SER A 605 -5.67 -11.24 -14.40
CA SER A 605 -4.23 -11.56 -14.44
C SER A 605 -3.58 -11.30 -15.81
N ARG A 606 -4.31 -11.51 -16.92
CA ARG A 606 -3.86 -11.21 -18.29
C ARG A 606 -3.69 -9.70 -18.50
N LEU A 607 -4.67 -8.91 -18.08
CA LEU A 607 -4.62 -7.44 -18.17
C LEU A 607 -3.46 -6.86 -17.39
N VAL A 608 -3.22 -7.32 -16.17
CA VAL A 608 -2.09 -6.89 -15.34
C VAL A 608 -0.77 -7.16 -16.08
N ARG A 609 -0.58 -8.39 -16.60
CA ARG A 609 0.64 -8.76 -17.33
C ARG A 609 0.88 -7.87 -18.56
N LEU A 610 -0.14 -7.69 -19.39
CA LEU A 610 -0.01 -6.92 -20.63
C LEU A 610 0.24 -5.44 -20.37
N ALA A 611 -0.37 -4.86 -19.33
CA ALA A 611 -0.10 -3.50 -18.91
C ALA A 611 1.34 -3.33 -18.39
N GLN A 612 1.88 -4.31 -17.66
CA GLN A 612 3.29 -4.32 -17.23
C GLN A 612 4.26 -4.42 -18.41
N GLU A 613 3.93 -5.20 -19.45
CA GLU A 613 4.71 -5.30 -20.68
C GLU A 613 4.73 -3.99 -21.49
N LEU A 614 3.72 -3.11 -21.29
CA LEU A 614 3.68 -1.74 -21.83
C LEU A 614 4.41 -0.72 -20.93
N ASP A 615 5.22 -1.17 -19.95
CA ASP A 615 5.94 -0.34 -18.99
C ASP A 615 5.02 0.48 -18.04
N TYR A 616 3.71 0.15 -17.94
CA TYR A 616 2.85 0.73 -16.91
C TYR A 616 3.23 0.20 -15.52
N VAL A 617 3.11 1.06 -14.50
CA VAL A 617 3.08 0.64 -13.11
C VAL A 617 1.62 0.33 -12.78
N VAL A 618 1.35 -0.93 -12.49
CA VAL A 618 -0.01 -1.48 -12.44
C VAL A 618 -0.46 -1.66 -11.00
N GLY A 619 -1.60 -1.03 -10.66
CA GLY A 619 -2.36 -1.32 -9.45
C GLY A 619 -3.53 -2.24 -9.72
N MET A 620 -3.88 -3.05 -8.75
CA MET A 620 -5.08 -3.91 -8.78
C MET A 620 -5.80 -3.81 -7.45
N THR A 621 -7.14 -3.62 -7.46
CA THR A 621 -7.97 -3.78 -6.27
C THR A 621 -8.77 -5.07 -6.33
N GLY A 622 -9.05 -5.66 -5.18
CA GLY A 622 -9.90 -6.86 -5.09
C GLY A 622 -10.25 -7.20 -3.65
N ASP A 623 -11.34 -7.93 -3.47
CA ASP A 623 -11.86 -8.38 -2.18
C ASP A 623 -12.04 -9.89 -2.09
N GLY A 624 -12.04 -10.57 -3.24
CA GLY A 624 -12.32 -12.00 -3.36
C GLY A 624 -11.09 -12.88 -3.59
N VAL A 625 -11.30 -14.19 -3.41
CA VAL A 625 -10.31 -15.21 -3.76
C VAL A 625 -9.94 -15.14 -5.24
N ASN A 626 -10.92 -14.83 -6.09
CA ASN A 626 -10.77 -14.73 -7.54
C ASN A 626 -9.83 -13.58 -7.97
N ASP A 627 -9.59 -12.62 -7.09
CA ASP A 627 -8.71 -11.46 -7.35
C ASP A 627 -7.26 -11.70 -6.92
N SER A 628 -7.05 -12.68 -6.05
CA SER A 628 -5.75 -12.93 -5.41
C SER A 628 -4.61 -13.15 -6.40
N PRO A 629 -4.77 -13.89 -7.51
CA PRO A 629 -3.70 -14.04 -8.51
C PRO A 629 -3.34 -12.71 -9.19
N ALA A 630 -4.33 -11.85 -9.46
CA ALA A 630 -4.12 -10.54 -10.08
C ALA A 630 -3.52 -9.54 -9.08
N LEU A 631 -3.99 -9.53 -7.81
CA LEU A 631 -3.43 -8.74 -6.71
C LEU A 631 -1.94 -9.04 -6.50
N LYS A 632 -1.58 -10.34 -6.44
CA LYS A 632 -0.18 -10.78 -6.26
C LYS A 632 0.71 -10.44 -7.45
N LYS A 633 0.15 -10.41 -8.67
CA LYS A 633 0.88 -10.15 -9.91
C LYS A 633 1.06 -8.67 -10.20
N ALA A 634 0.16 -7.82 -9.71
CA ALA A 634 0.26 -6.37 -9.86
C ALA A 634 1.54 -5.82 -9.22
N ASP A 635 1.96 -4.63 -9.64
CA ASP A 635 3.07 -3.91 -8.99
C ASP A 635 2.67 -3.43 -7.60
N VAL A 636 1.38 -3.13 -7.39
CA VAL A 636 0.78 -2.92 -6.08
C VAL A 636 -0.64 -3.49 -6.04
N GLY A 637 -0.88 -4.42 -5.11
CA GLY A 637 -2.19 -4.99 -4.83
C GLY A 637 -2.86 -4.27 -3.66
N PHE A 638 -4.07 -3.73 -3.88
CA PHE A 638 -4.91 -3.12 -2.84
C PHE A 638 -6.02 -4.11 -2.46
N ALA A 639 -5.90 -4.76 -1.33
CA ALA A 639 -6.95 -5.62 -0.80
C ALA A 639 -7.94 -4.80 0.03
N MET A 640 -9.23 -5.11 -0.08
CA MET A 640 -10.26 -4.44 0.73
C MET A 640 -10.31 -5.03 2.14
N GLY A 641 -10.63 -4.22 3.14
CA GLY A 641 -10.69 -4.61 4.55
C GLY A 641 -11.78 -5.66 4.83
N SER A 642 -12.93 -5.54 4.15
CA SER A 642 -14.02 -6.52 4.19
C SER A 642 -13.77 -7.77 3.32
N GLY A 643 -12.68 -7.76 2.53
CA GLY A 643 -12.33 -8.86 1.64
C GLY A 643 -11.86 -10.11 2.37
N THR A 644 -11.75 -11.21 1.61
CA THR A 644 -11.26 -12.49 2.13
C THR A 644 -9.81 -12.40 2.59
N GLU A 645 -9.42 -13.22 3.57
CA GLU A 645 -8.04 -13.24 4.08
C GLU A 645 -7.02 -13.54 2.98
N VAL A 646 -7.41 -14.34 1.99
CA VAL A 646 -6.56 -14.65 0.82
C VAL A 646 -6.31 -13.41 -0.04
N ALA A 647 -7.33 -12.60 -0.28
CA ALA A 647 -7.16 -11.35 -1.00
C ALA A 647 -6.27 -10.38 -0.21
N LYS A 648 -6.48 -10.27 1.11
CA LYS A 648 -5.65 -9.43 2.00
C LYS A 648 -4.20 -9.91 2.02
N GLU A 649 -3.93 -11.19 1.99
CA GLU A 649 -2.58 -11.75 1.99
C GLU A 649 -1.88 -11.58 0.64
N ALA A 650 -2.62 -11.70 -0.45
CA ALA A 650 -2.13 -11.44 -1.79
C ALA A 650 -1.77 -9.96 -2.01
N GLY A 651 -2.51 -9.05 -1.37
CA GLY A 651 -2.31 -7.60 -1.46
C GLY A 651 -1.02 -7.13 -0.80
N ASP A 652 -0.55 -5.95 -1.22
CA ASP A 652 0.58 -5.25 -0.60
C ASP A 652 0.10 -4.20 0.40
N ILE A 653 -1.11 -3.68 0.20
CA ILE A 653 -1.78 -2.68 1.02
C ILE A 653 -3.22 -3.14 1.27
N THR A 654 -3.68 -3.05 2.52
CA THR A 654 -5.08 -3.31 2.88
C THR A 654 -5.81 -2.00 3.17
N ILE A 655 -6.95 -1.79 2.53
CA ILE A 655 -7.82 -0.62 2.69
C ILE A 655 -8.88 -0.95 3.75
N LEU A 656 -8.65 -0.55 5.00
CA LEU A 656 -9.42 -1.00 6.17
C LEU A 656 -10.89 -0.56 6.16
N ASP A 657 -11.20 0.56 5.52
CA ASP A 657 -12.53 1.16 5.45
C ASP A 657 -13.26 0.89 4.12
N ASP A 658 -12.66 0.10 3.24
CA ASP A 658 -13.15 -0.24 1.90
C ASP A 658 -13.42 0.97 0.99
N ARG A 659 -12.83 2.14 1.28
CA ARG A 659 -13.10 3.36 0.54
C ARG A 659 -12.08 3.60 -0.56
N PHE A 660 -12.58 4.01 -1.73
CA PHE A 660 -11.72 4.38 -2.85
C PHE A 660 -10.86 5.62 -2.53
N SER A 661 -11.37 6.52 -1.68
CA SER A 661 -10.64 7.70 -1.18
C SER A 661 -9.39 7.32 -0.36
N SER A 662 -9.38 6.16 0.29
CA SER A 662 -8.19 5.66 1.00
C SER A 662 -7.12 5.13 0.03
N ILE A 663 -7.52 4.61 -1.15
CA ILE A 663 -6.58 4.30 -2.25
C ILE A 663 -5.96 5.60 -2.81
N GLU A 664 -6.76 6.66 -2.99
CA GLU A 664 -6.25 8.00 -3.37
C GLU A 664 -5.18 8.49 -2.40
N LYS A 665 -5.43 8.36 -1.09
CA LYS A 665 -4.46 8.73 -0.05
C LYS A 665 -3.19 7.88 -0.11
N ALA A 666 -3.30 6.56 -0.35
CA ALA A 666 -2.15 5.69 -0.53
C ALA A 666 -1.25 6.18 -1.68
N ILE A 667 -1.85 6.58 -2.81
CA ILE A 667 -1.15 7.16 -3.95
C ILE A 667 -0.47 8.49 -3.56
N LEU A 668 -1.17 9.37 -2.86
CA LEU A 668 -0.64 10.65 -2.40
C LEU A 668 0.57 10.46 -1.47
N TYR A 669 0.48 9.54 -0.51
CA TYR A 669 1.59 9.23 0.41
C TYR A 669 2.79 8.62 -0.32
N GLY A 670 2.57 7.73 -1.28
CA GLY A 670 3.63 7.18 -2.12
C GLY A 670 4.35 8.27 -2.94
N ARG A 671 3.61 9.21 -3.52
CA ARG A 671 4.17 10.38 -4.23
C ARG A 671 4.95 11.30 -3.30
N SER A 672 4.42 11.55 -2.10
CA SER A 672 5.09 12.36 -1.08
C SER A 672 6.43 11.74 -0.67
N MET A 673 6.46 10.43 -0.48
CA MET A 673 7.69 9.70 -0.16
C MET A 673 8.75 9.86 -1.25
N PHE A 674 8.39 9.65 -2.51
CA PHE A 674 9.30 9.79 -3.64
C PHE A 674 9.85 11.21 -3.77
N LYS A 675 9.01 12.23 -3.57
CA LYS A 675 9.42 13.64 -3.54
C LYS A 675 10.39 13.95 -2.38
N SER A 676 10.13 13.42 -1.19
CA SER A 676 11.00 13.60 -0.02
C SER A 676 12.38 12.98 -0.25
N ILE A 677 12.45 11.80 -0.87
CA ILE A 677 13.73 11.18 -1.26
C ILE A 677 14.49 12.07 -2.25
N ARG A 678 13.83 12.61 -3.28
CA ARG A 678 14.47 13.51 -4.25
C ARG A 678 14.99 14.77 -3.60
N LYS A 679 14.24 15.39 -2.68
CA LYS A 679 14.66 16.58 -1.93
C LYS A 679 15.91 16.31 -1.10
N PHE A 680 15.94 15.21 -0.38
CA PHE A 680 17.12 14.81 0.39
C PHE A 680 18.32 14.54 -0.51
N LEU A 681 18.13 13.86 -1.66
CA LEU A 681 19.20 13.60 -2.62
C LEU A 681 19.80 14.89 -3.19
N ILE A 682 18.98 15.91 -3.48
CA ILE A 682 19.49 17.23 -3.90
C ILE A 682 20.37 17.82 -2.80
N PHE A 683 19.90 17.79 -1.56
CA PHE A 683 20.65 18.27 -0.41
C PHE A 683 22.00 17.57 -0.27
N GLN A 684 21.99 16.24 -0.17
CA GLN A 684 23.16 15.40 0.07
C GLN A 684 24.18 15.46 -1.08
N LEU A 685 23.69 15.38 -2.33
CA LEU A 685 24.58 15.48 -3.50
C LEU A 685 25.25 16.86 -3.57
N THR A 686 24.58 17.91 -3.14
CA THR A 686 25.19 19.25 -3.09
C THR A 686 26.32 19.30 -2.07
N VAL A 687 26.11 18.70 -0.89
CA VAL A 687 27.15 18.57 0.15
C VAL A 687 28.39 17.87 -0.42
N ASN A 688 28.17 16.66 -0.95
CA ASN A 688 29.24 15.79 -1.41
C ASN A 688 30.02 16.41 -2.58
N VAL A 689 29.32 16.99 -3.56
CA VAL A 689 29.98 17.64 -4.72
C VAL A 689 30.77 18.88 -4.29
N ALA A 690 30.21 19.71 -3.40
CA ALA A 690 30.93 20.91 -2.90
C ALA A 690 32.18 20.50 -2.11
N ALA A 691 32.07 19.52 -1.20
CA ALA A 691 33.20 19.02 -0.42
C ALA A 691 34.30 18.43 -1.31
N VAL A 692 33.93 17.59 -2.30
CA VAL A 692 34.89 17.03 -3.26
C VAL A 692 35.57 18.12 -4.06
N LEU A 693 34.85 19.14 -4.54
CA LEU A 693 35.42 20.27 -5.28
C LEU A 693 36.38 21.09 -4.41
N ILE A 694 36.02 21.39 -3.15
CA ILE A 694 36.90 22.12 -2.23
C ILE A 694 38.19 21.32 -1.96
N CYS A 695 38.07 20.04 -1.65
CA CYS A 695 39.20 19.15 -1.40
C CYS A 695 40.07 18.88 -2.65
N PHE A 696 39.49 19.02 -3.85
CA PHE A 696 40.21 18.87 -5.11
C PHE A 696 40.96 20.16 -5.50
N ILE A 697 40.29 21.30 -5.44
CA ILE A 697 40.84 22.59 -5.91
C ILE A 697 41.80 23.21 -4.89
N GLY A 698 41.54 23.04 -3.57
CA GLY A 698 42.38 23.57 -2.51
C GLY A 698 43.88 23.25 -2.64
N PRO A 699 44.27 21.96 -2.75
CA PRO A 699 45.63 21.54 -2.97
C PRO A 699 46.29 22.10 -4.25
N LEU A 700 45.50 22.28 -5.31
CA LEU A 700 45.96 22.88 -6.55
C LEU A 700 46.31 24.37 -6.39
N LEU A 701 45.56 25.09 -5.51
CA LEU A 701 45.77 26.52 -5.20
C LEU A 701 46.83 26.76 -4.12
N GLY A 702 47.25 25.73 -3.36
CA GLY A 702 48.34 25.85 -2.42
C GLY A 702 48.11 25.38 -1.00
N GLU A 703 46.83 25.13 -0.63
CA GLU A 703 46.46 24.58 0.66
C GLU A 703 46.16 23.10 0.58
N ASN A 704 46.99 22.25 1.16
CA ASN A 704 46.88 20.81 1.06
C ASN A 704 45.59 20.25 1.74
N ILE A 705 45.19 20.83 2.86
CA ILE A 705 44.00 20.39 3.59
C ILE A 705 43.14 21.63 3.94
N VAL A 706 42.07 21.87 3.22
CA VAL A 706 41.08 22.95 3.46
C VAL A 706 40.03 22.48 4.47
N LEU A 707 39.56 21.24 4.34
CA LEU A 707 38.63 20.60 5.26
C LEU A 707 39.23 19.26 5.72
N THR A 708 39.21 18.99 7.03
CA THR A 708 39.76 17.75 7.59
C THR A 708 38.79 16.58 7.45
N VAL A 709 39.31 15.37 7.50
CA VAL A 709 38.51 14.13 7.47
C VAL A 709 37.46 14.14 8.59
N ILE A 710 37.83 14.58 9.80
CA ILE A 710 36.94 14.60 10.98
C ILE A 710 35.81 15.61 10.78
N GLN A 711 36.11 16.79 10.24
CA GLN A 711 35.08 17.79 9.91
C GLN A 711 34.06 17.24 8.90
N LEU A 712 34.53 16.54 7.86
CA LEU A 712 33.67 15.99 6.82
C LEU A 712 32.87 14.77 7.31
N LEU A 713 33.45 13.94 8.15
CA LEU A 713 32.71 12.87 8.84
C LEU A 713 31.63 13.44 9.77
N LEU A 714 31.93 14.52 10.47
CA LEU A 714 30.91 15.21 11.29
C LEU A 714 29.75 15.74 10.46
N VAL A 715 30.06 16.33 9.28
CA VAL A 715 29.05 16.79 8.33
C VAL A 715 28.18 15.61 7.85
N ASN A 716 28.79 14.56 7.34
CA ASN A 716 28.06 13.44 6.78
C ASN A 716 27.26 12.68 7.85
N LEU A 717 27.84 12.43 9.02
CA LEU A 717 27.15 11.65 10.04
C LEU A 717 26.06 12.46 10.78
N ALA A 718 26.41 13.63 11.32
CA ALA A 718 25.45 14.38 12.15
C ALA A 718 24.44 15.12 11.28
N MET A 719 24.90 15.79 10.24
CA MET A 719 24.05 16.66 9.42
C MET A 719 23.17 15.89 8.46
N ASP A 720 23.67 14.84 7.79
CA ASP A 720 22.87 14.00 6.91
C ASP A 720 21.80 13.22 7.68
N THR A 721 22.14 12.75 8.89
CA THR A 721 21.18 12.10 9.79
C THR A 721 20.04 13.03 10.18
N LEU A 722 20.36 14.25 10.61
CA LEU A 722 19.38 15.27 10.98
C LEU A 722 18.57 15.74 9.76
N ALA A 723 19.22 15.91 8.62
CA ALA A 723 18.55 16.25 7.37
C ALA A 723 17.58 15.15 6.92
N ALA A 724 17.93 13.88 7.09
CA ALA A 724 17.04 12.75 6.82
C ALA A 724 15.73 12.85 7.63
N ILE A 725 15.83 13.23 8.92
CA ILE A 725 14.65 13.45 9.79
C ILE A 725 13.83 14.65 9.26
N ALA A 726 14.50 15.75 8.90
CA ALA A 726 13.86 16.97 8.41
C ALA A 726 13.07 16.72 7.12
N PHE A 727 13.67 16.08 6.12
CA PHE A 727 13.04 15.76 4.84
C PHE A 727 12.05 14.58 4.96
N GLY A 728 12.26 13.65 5.89
CA GLY A 728 11.32 12.58 6.23
C GLY A 728 10.00 13.08 6.83
N SER A 729 10.02 14.25 7.45
CA SER A 729 8.86 14.88 8.06
C SER A 729 8.05 15.77 7.11
N GLU A 730 8.40 15.84 5.82
CA GLU A 730 7.67 16.65 4.83
C GLU A 730 6.20 16.25 4.74
N PRO A 731 5.25 17.20 4.62
CA PRO A 731 3.84 16.92 4.49
C PRO A 731 3.49 16.35 3.12
N ALA A 732 2.45 15.52 3.06
CA ALA A 732 1.84 15.12 1.81
C ALA A 732 0.99 16.26 1.25
N LEU A 733 1.42 16.86 0.15
CA LEU A 733 0.75 18.01 -0.47
C LEU A 733 -0.20 17.55 -1.58
N ARG A 734 -1.43 18.02 -1.57
CA ARG A 734 -2.42 17.71 -2.61
C ARG A 734 -1.97 18.12 -4.02
N GLU A 735 -1.06 19.11 -4.14
CA GLU A 735 -0.49 19.50 -5.43
C GLU A 735 0.26 18.34 -6.12
N TYR A 736 0.76 17.35 -5.37
CA TYR A 736 1.40 16.16 -5.96
C TYR A 736 0.42 15.28 -6.75
N MET A 737 -0.88 15.38 -6.48
CA MET A 737 -1.92 14.70 -7.26
C MET A 737 -2.24 15.39 -8.60
N GLN A 738 -1.63 16.55 -8.89
CA GLN A 738 -1.75 17.24 -10.19
C GLN A 738 -0.62 16.89 -11.15
N GLU A 739 0.40 16.16 -10.67
CA GLU A 739 1.54 15.73 -11.47
C GLU A 739 1.25 14.38 -12.15
N LYS A 740 1.84 14.15 -13.33
CA LYS A 740 1.77 12.85 -14.01
C LYS A 740 2.58 11.80 -13.23
N PRO A 741 2.20 10.52 -13.33
CA PRO A 741 2.98 9.42 -12.74
C PRO A 741 4.42 9.40 -13.25
N VAL A 742 5.33 9.05 -12.35
CA VAL A 742 6.75 8.87 -12.71
C VAL A 742 6.90 7.58 -13.54
N PRO A 743 7.48 7.64 -14.75
CA PRO A 743 7.70 6.43 -15.56
C PRO A 743 8.51 5.37 -14.84
N ARG A 744 8.19 4.09 -15.09
CA ARG A 744 8.86 2.94 -14.43
C ARG A 744 10.38 2.97 -14.53
N ARG A 745 10.92 3.41 -15.70
CA ARG A 745 12.35 3.45 -16.00
C ARG A 745 13.02 4.77 -15.64
N GLU A 746 12.30 5.75 -15.13
CA GLU A 746 12.90 7.05 -14.80
C GLU A 746 13.90 6.91 -13.65
N ASN A 747 15.07 7.54 -13.83
CA ASN A 747 16.07 7.62 -12.77
C ASN A 747 15.60 8.49 -11.61
N ILE A 748 16.03 8.14 -10.40
CA ILE A 748 15.70 8.94 -9.20
C ILE A 748 16.27 10.35 -9.33
N VAL A 749 17.53 10.45 -9.80
CA VAL A 749 18.22 11.72 -10.05
C VAL A 749 17.95 12.17 -11.48
N THR A 750 17.29 13.32 -11.61
CA THR A 750 16.93 13.92 -12.90
C THR A 750 17.97 14.95 -13.35
N GLY A 751 17.98 15.31 -14.65
CA GLY A 751 18.83 16.38 -15.16
C GLY A 751 18.56 17.75 -14.52
N LYS A 752 17.32 18.03 -14.09
CA LYS A 752 16.97 19.25 -13.35
C LYS A 752 17.62 19.25 -11.95
N MET A 753 17.66 18.12 -11.26
CA MET A 753 18.32 17.96 -9.97
C MET A 753 19.84 18.15 -10.11
N LEU A 754 20.47 17.55 -11.13
CA LEU A 754 21.91 17.71 -11.38
C LEU A 754 22.29 19.17 -11.65
N LYS A 755 21.48 19.93 -12.39
CA LYS A 755 21.69 21.37 -12.59
C LYS A 755 21.61 22.15 -11.27
N GLN A 756 20.67 21.83 -10.39
CA GLN A 756 20.57 22.46 -9.06
C GLN A 756 21.77 22.13 -8.20
N VAL A 757 22.13 20.85 -8.10
CA VAL A 757 23.33 20.41 -7.38
C VAL A 757 24.57 21.11 -7.91
N GLY A 758 24.79 21.17 -9.21
CA GLY A 758 25.95 21.79 -9.84
C GLY A 758 26.04 23.29 -9.52
N VAL A 759 24.95 24.05 -9.63
CA VAL A 759 24.94 25.49 -9.35
C VAL A 759 25.19 25.80 -7.87
N CYS A 760 24.50 25.10 -6.97
CA CYS A 760 24.63 25.32 -5.54
C CYS A 760 26.02 24.90 -5.02
N SER A 761 26.52 23.73 -5.44
CA SER A 761 27.84 23.23 -5.03
C SER A 761 28.97 24.13 -5.56
N LEU A 762 28.84 24.62 -6.82
CA LEU A 762 29.82 25.57 -7.38
C LEU A 762 29.85 26.86 -6.56
N TYR A 763 28.69 27.43 -6.21
CA TYR A 763 28.61 28.61 -5.36
C TYR A 763 29.29 28.38 -4.00
N ILE A 764 28.96 27.28 -3.32
CA ILE A 764 29.57 26.94 -2.01
C ILE A 764 31.09 26.79 -2.15
N THR A 765 31.55 26.11 -3.20
CA THR A 765 32.99 25.96 -3.48
C THR A 765 33.68 27.32 -3.67
N VAL A 766 33.09 28.19 -4.48
CA VAL A 766 33.67 29.54 -4.78
C VAL A 766 33.75 30.39 -3.53
N ILE A 767 32.72 30.41 -2.68
CA ILE A 767 32.79 31.22 -1.44
C ILE A 767 33.82 30.66 -0.45
N CYS A 768 33.86 29.33 -0.27
CA CYS A 768 34.81 28.69 0.66
C CYS A 768 36.25 28.86 0.23
N LEU A 769 36.56 28.65 -1.04
CA LEU A 769 37.89 28.90 -1.57
C LEU A 769 38.19 30.41 -1.68
N GLY A 770 37.18 31.24 -1.90
CA GLY A 770 37.28 32.67 -1.93
C GLY A 770 37.74 33.25 -0.59
N ILE A 771 37.28 32.72 0.53
CA ILE A 771 37.72 33.09 1.86
C ILE A 771 39.25 32.90 2.01
N LEU A 772 39.82 31.83 1.51
CA LEU A 772 41.25 31.51 1.64
C LEU A 772 42.12 32.23 0.62
N PHE A 773 41.67 32.35 -0.63
CA PHE A 773 42.55 32.69 -1.74
C PHE A 773 42.27 34.08 -2.39
N LEU A 774 41.07 34.66 -2.17
CA LEU A 774 40.73 35.97 -2.73
C LEU A 774 41.13 37.10 -1.78
N PRO A 775 42.14 37.96 -2.13
CA PRO A 775 42.62 39.01 -1.25
C PRO A 775 41.52 39.98 -0.77
N ALA A 776 40.54 40.27 -1.62
CA ALA A 776 39.42 41.15 -1.28
C ALA A 776 38.49 40.55 -0.23
N VAL A 777 38.34 39.21 -0.20
CA VAL A 777 37.53 38.50 0.80
C VAL A 777 38.36 38.28 2.07
N HIS A 778 39.63 37.93 1.92
CA HIS A 778 40.57 37.77 3.02
C HIS A 778 40.67 39.03 3.91
N GLN A 779 40.70 40.21 3.28
CA GLN A 779 40.73 41.49 4.00
C GLN A 779 39.51 41.73 4.90
N LEU A 780 38.37 41.09 4.62
CA LEU A 780 37.18 41.20 5.48
C LEU A 780 37.36 40.53 6.86
N PHE A 781 38.31 39.60 6.95
CA PHE A 781 38.59 38.84 8.20
C PHE A 781 39.76 39.44 8.99
N GLY A 782 40.48 40.41 8.44
CA GLY A 782 41.65 41.05 9.06
C GLY A 782 42.93 40.23 8.91
N ASP A 783 43.98 40.62 9.66
CA ASP A 783 45.26 39.92 9.67
C ASP A 783 45.20 38.77 10.71
N VAL A 784 44.69 37.61 10.30
CA VAL A 784 44.45 36.42 11.14
C VAL A 784 45.23 35.23 10.64
N ASP A 785 45.42 34.26 11.52
CA ASP A 785 46.13 33.01 11.19
C ASP A 785 45.34 32.12 10.21
N ILE A 786 46.06 31.25 9.49
CA ILE A 786 45.48 30.32 8.50
C ILE A 786 44.50 29.34 9.13
N THR A 787 44.72 28.95 10.38
CA THR A 787 43.82 28.03 11.14
C THR A 787 42.48 28.70 11.42
N TYR A 788 42.50 29.99 11.80
CA TYR A 788 41.31 30.82 11.96
C TYR A 788 40.51 30.93 10.65
N MET A 789 41.20 31.12 9.52
CA MET A 789 40.58 31.20 8.20
C MET A 789 39.94 29.86 7.79
N LYS A 790 40.61 28.76 8.08
CA LYS A 790 40.02 27.40 7.85
C LYS A 790 38.79 27.18 8.72
N SER A 791 38.80 27.70 9.97
CA SER A 791 37.61 27.67 10.82
C SER A 791 36.45 28.46 10.24
N ALA A 792 36.72 29.65 9.66
CA ALA A 792 35.71 30.43 8.95
C ALA A 792 35.20 29.74 7.68
N VAL A 793 36.07 29.03 6.94
CA VAL A 793 35.64 28.19 5.80
C VAL A 793 34.73 27.07 6.25
N PHE A 794 35.10 26.33 7.30
CA PHE A 794 34.27 25.26 7.83
C PHE A 794 32.89 25.74 8.31
N ALA A 795 32.89 26.91 9.04
CA ALA A 795 31.67 27.56 9.46
C ALA A 795 30.78 27.97 8.28
N THR A 796 31.38 28.61 7.26
CA THR A 796 30.64 29.01 6.04
C THR A 796 30.10 27.82 5.26
N PHE A 797 30.89 26.77 5.11
CA PHE A 797 30.50 25.55 4.44
C PHE A 797 29.25 24.93 5.09
N MET A 798 29.30 24.73 6.41
CA MET A 798 28.19 24.12 7.18
C MET A 798 26.91 24.98 7.09
N MET A 799 27.04 26.30 7.29
CA MET A 799 25.90 27.21 7.19
C MET A 799 25.30 27.24 5.78
N ALA A 800 26.13 27.29 4.75
CA ALA A 800 25.67 27.28 3.36
C ALA A 800 24.88 25.99 3.01
N ILE A 801 25.33 24.84 3.52
CA ILE A 801 24.62 23.59 3.36
C ILE A 801 23.27 23.61 4.12
N ALA A 802 23.26 24.09 5.38
CA ALA A 802 22.02 24.22 6.14
C ALA A 802 21.00 25.13 5.42
N PHE A 803 21.45 26.26 4.88
CA PHE A 803 20.60 27.15 4.07
C PHE A 803 20.20 26.55 2.72
N ASN A 804 21.04 25.73 2.09
CA ASN A 804 20.69 24.99 0.89
C ASN A 804 19.56 23.96 1.13
N GLY A 805 19.34 23.53 2.37
CA GLY A 805 18.18 22.73 2.74
C GLY A 805 16.84 23.40 2.36
N PHE A 806 16.74 24.74 2.47
CA PHE A 806 15.55 25.47 2.03
C PHE A 806 15.37 25.42 0.51
N ASN A 807 16.45 25.47 -0.26
CA ASN A 807 16.43 25.34 -1.71
C ASN A 807 15.99 23.95 -2.16
N ALA A 808 16.51 22.90 -1.50
CA ALA A 808 16.22 21.52 -1.81
C ALA A 808 14.75 21.14 -1.46
N ARG A 809 14.16 21.81 -0.44
CA ARG A 809 12.82 21.51 0.05
C ARG A 809 11.70 21.84 -0.94
N THR A 810 11.87 22.84 -1.79
CA THR A 810 10.82 23.31 -2.70
C THR A 810 11.36 23.63 -4.10
N GLU A 811 10.59 23.29 -5.12
CA GLU A 811 10.85 23.71 -6.50
C GLU A 811 10.36 25.14 -6.78
N SER A 812 9.58 25.74 -5.87
CA SER A 812 9.09 27.11 -5.99
C SER A 812 10.22 28.13 -5.82
N ILE A 813 10.09 29.31 -6.47
CA ILE A 813 10.96 30.46 -6.24
C ILE A 813 10.88 30.89 -4.78
N ASN A 814 9.67 30.84 -4.19
CA ASN A 814 9.50 31.11 -2.75
C ASN A 814 9.97 29.89 -1.93
N VAL A 815 11.18 29.96 -1.37
CA VAL A 815 11.78 28.89 -0.56
C VAL A 815 11.06 28.63 0.76
N LEU A 816 10.24 29.60 1.24
CA LEU A 816 9.44 29.48 2.46
C LEU A 816 8.05 28.86 2.24
N LYS A 817 7.71 28.51 0.98
CA LYS A 817 6.41 27.89 0.66
C LYS A 817 6.20 26.62 1.52
N TYR A 818 5.05 26.52 2.19
CA TYR A 818 4.67 25.41 3.07
C TYR A 818 5.60 25.13 4.27
N ILE A 819 6.48 26.07 4.66
CA ILE A 819 7.43 25.86 5.77
C ILE A 819 6.70 25.70 7.11
N GLY A 820 5.58 26.39 7.32
CA GLY A 820 4.74 26.25 8.52
C GLY A 820 4.14 24.87 8.75
N MET A 821 4.05 24.06 7.68
CA MET A 821 3.56 22.68 7.76
C MET A 821 4.66 21.68 8.15
N ASN A 822 5.95 22.06 8.09
CA ASN A 822 7.08 21.23 8.52
C ASN A 822 7.90 21.94 9.61
N LYS A 823 7.36 21.96 10.83
CA LYS A 823 8.04 22.54 12.00
C LYS A 823 9.31 21.77 12.36
N THR A 824 9.34 20.48 12.08
CA THR A 824 10.50 19.62 12.33
C THR A 824 11.71 20.07 11.51
N PHE A 825 11.50 20.47 10.25
CA PHE A 825 12.57 21.00 9.40
C PHE A 825 13.21 22.26 10.03
N LEU A 826 12.40 23.22 10.51
CA LEU A 826 12.90 24.42 11.17
C LEU A 826 13.67 24.11 12.45
N LEU A 827 13.13 23.22 13.30
CA LEU A 827 13.79 22.80 14.53
C LEU A 827 15.14 22.15 14.23
N ILE A 828 15.19 21.27 13.26
CA ILE A 828 16.43 20.58 12.88
C ILE A 828 17.44 21.54 12.27
N THR A 829 17.01 22.47 11.42
CA THR A 829 17.91 23.50 10.90
C THR A 829 18.52 24.33 12.05
N LEU A 830 17.71 24.67 13.06
CA LEU A 830 18.20 25.37 14.25
C LEU A 830 19.20 24.51 15.04
N ILE A 831 18.93 23.22 15.22
CA ILE A 831 19.84 22.28 15.89
C ILE A 831 21.17 22.19 15.13
N ILE A 832 21.14 22.10 13.79
CA ILE A 832 22.34 22.05 12.95
C ILE A 832 23.17 23.34 13.14
N LEU A 833 22.54 24.51 13.06
CA LEU A 833 23.22 25.81 13.21
C LEU A 833 23.79 26.00 14.63
N SER A 834 23.04 25.59 15.65
CA SER A 834 23.49 25.67 17.06
C SER A 834 24.61 24.66 17.35
N GLY A 835 24.50 23.44 16.84
CA GLY A 835 25.53 22.40 16.96
C GLY A 835 26.83 22.81 16.26
N GLN A 836 26.72 23.39 15.07
CA GLN A 836 27.87 23.92 14.35
C GLN A 836 28.60 25.03 15.12
N TRP A 837 27.84 25.97 15.68
CA TRP A 837 28.44 27.02 16.54
C TRP A 837 29.21 26.35 17.69
N LEU A 838 28.63 25.38 18.37
CA LEU A 838 29.25 24.64 19.45
C LEU A 838 30.54 23.92 19.00
N PHE A 839 30.52 23.29 17.80
CA PHE A 839 31.69 22.57 17.25
C PHE A 839 32.86 23.52 16.91
N VAL A 840 32.59 24.68 16.41
CA VAL A 840 33.66 25.66 16.09
C VAL A 840 34.22 26.32 17.37
N GLU A 841 33.35 26.61 18.36
CA GLU A 841 33.79 27.26 19.60
C GLU A 841 34.52 26.32 20.56
N LEU A 842 34.14 25.04 20.59
CA LEU A 842 34.65 24.04 21.55
C LEU A 842 35.51 22.94 20.93
N GLY A 843 35.55 22.82 19.60
CA GLY A 843 36.20 21.72 18.87
C GLY A 843 37.73 21.74 18.99
N GLY A 844 38.34 22.92 19.08
CA GLY A 844 39.76 23.11 19.28
C GLY A 844 40.66 22.30 18.36
N GLU A 845 41.70 21.68 18.91
CA GLU A 845 42.63 20.86 18.14
C GLU A 845 41.98 19.63 17.48
N VAL A 846 41.00 19.01 18.13
CA VAL A 846 40.33 17.80 17.62
C VAL A 846 39.64 18.05 16.27
N LEU A 847 38.99 19.18 16.12
CA LEU A 847 38.35 19.60 14.87
C LEU A 847 39.24 20.52 14.03
N SER A 848 40.46 20.83 14.47
CA SER A 848 41.34 21.78 13.84
C SER A 848 40.65 23.11 13.59
N VAL A 849 39.99 23.65 14.61
CA VAL A 849 39.26 24.93 14.58
C VAL A 849 39.66 25.86 15.71
N GLU A 850 39.54 27.13 15.46
CA GLU A 850 39.67 28.19 16.43
C GLU A 850 38.34 28.92 16.63
N PRO A 851 38.04 29.41 17.87
CA PRO A 851 36.84 30.21 18.13
C PRO A 851 36.76 31.44 17.24
N LEU A 852 35.59 31.71 16.68
CA LEU A 852 35.38 32.82 15.76
C LEU A 852 34.73 34.02 16.47
N THR A 853 35.14 35.24 16.09
CA THR A 853 34.47 36.44 16.56
C THR A 853 33.06 36.56 16.02
N LEU A 854 32.20 37.33 16.72
CA LEU A 854 30.82 37.54 16.28
C LEU A 854 30.73 38.21 14.89
N GLU A 855 31.69 39.10 14.59
CA GLU A 855 31.79 39.73 13.28
C GLU A 855 32.07 38.71 12.18
N THR A 856 33.02 37.80 12.42
CA THR A 856 33.36 36.70 11.52
C THR A 856 32.16 35.79 11.30
N TRP A 857 31.42 35.44 12.38
CA TRP A 857 30.19 34.65 12.25
C TRP A 857 29.13 35.30 11.37
N LEU A 858 28.98 36.64 11.48
CA LEU A 858 28.03 37.38 10.63
C LEU A 858 28.48 37.41 9.16
N ILE A 859 29.77 37.59 8.89
CA ILE A 859 30.32 37.56 7.53
C ILE A 859 30.10 36.17 6.92
N CYS A 860 30.48 35.09 7.63
CA CYS A 860 30.29 33.73 7.21
C CYS A 860 28.80 33.43 6.95
N GLY A 861 27.90 33.86 7.83
CA GLY A 861 26.46 33.72 7.70
C GLY A 861 25.88 34.43 6.47
N LEU A 862 26.32 35.67 6.19
CA LEU A 862 25.90 36.40 4.99
C LEU A 862 26.38 35.74 3.69
N LEU A 863 27.63 35.30 3.66
CA LEU A 863 28.17 34.55 2.51
C LEU A 863 27.41 33.25 2.30
N ALA A 864 27.16 32.53 3.37
CA ALA A 864 26.43 31.25 3.32
C ALA A 864 24.97 31.43 2.84
N LEU A 865 24.29 32.49 3.32
CA LEU A 865 22.91 32.80 2.95
C LEU A 865 22.75 33.05 1.44
N GLY A 866 23.81 33.52 0.78
CA GLY A 866 23.83 33.75 -0.66
C GLY A 866 23.50 32.54 -1.54
N VAL A 867 23.56 31.32 -0.99
CA VAL A 867 23.14 30.10 -1.74
C VAL A 867 21.65 30.16 -2.10
N ILE A 868 20.82 30.81 -1.29
CA ILE A 868 19.38 30.95 -1.53
C ILE A 868 19.09 31.78 -2.78
N PRO A 869 19.54 33.06 -2.89
CA PRO A 869 19.29 33.87 -4.08
C PRO A 869 19.93 33.28 -5.35
N VAL A 870 21.04 32.56 -5.25
CA VAL A 870 21.68 31.88 -6.39
C VAL A 870 20.77 30.80 -6.96
N ASP A 871 20.19 29.96 -6.12
CA ASP A 871 19.22 28.95 -6.58
C ASP A 871 17.90 29.58 -7.04
N MET A 872 17.45 30.67 -6.41
CA MET A 872 16.27 31.40 -6.89
C MET A 872 16.51 31.95 -8.31
N LEU A 873 17.67 32.48 -8.60
CA LEU A 873 18.04 32.94 -9.95
C LEU A 873 18.04 31.77 -10.95
N ARG A 874 18.64 30.63 -10.58
CA ARG A 874 18.58 29.39 -11.39
C ARG A 874 17.15 28.99 -11.70
N LYS A 875 16.24 28.98 -10.69
CA LYS A 875 14.81 28.65 -10.85
C LYS A 875 14.11 29.64 -11.80
N ILE A 876 14.40 30.91 -11.73
CA ILE A 876 13.85 31.94 -12.63
C ILE A 876 14.28 31.68 -14.07
N ILE A 877 15.58 31.44 -14.29
CA ILE A 877 16.13 31.16 -15.62
C ILE A 877 15.51 29.84 -16.19
N ALA A 878 15.44 28.80 -15.37
CA ALA A 878 14.85 27.52 -15.79
C ALA A 878 13.38 27.70 -16.20
N ASN A 879 12.58 28.43 -15.41
CA ASN A 879 11.18 28.70 -15.72
C ASN A 879 10.98 29.53 -17.01
N GLN A 880 11.92 30.40 -17.33
CA GLN A 880 11.90 31.17 -18.59
C GLN A 880 12.23 30.28 -19.81
N LEU A 881 13.16 29.33 -19.64
CA LEU A 881 13.53 28.36 -20.68
C LEU A 881 12.43 27.31 -20.94
N ASP A 882 11.75 26.84 -19.90
CA ASP A 882 10.64 25.88 -20.02
C ASP A 882 9.37 26.53 -20.65
N ARG A 883 9.27 27.87 -20.68
CA ARG A 883 8.16 28.61 -21.32
C ARG A 883 8.40 28.91 -22.82
N LYS A 884 9.63 28.80 -23.28
CA LYS A 884 9.98 28.88 -24.70
C LYS A 884 9.99 27.49 -25.33
#